data_273ed7f83ae078cdfba256a42a695e6d
#
_entry.id   273ed7f83ae078cdfba256a42a695e6d
#
_cell.length_a   1.000
_cell.length_b   1.000
_cell.length_c   1.000
_cell.angle_alpha   90.00
_cell.angle_beta   90.00
_cell.angle_gamma   90.00
#
_symmetry.space_group_name_H-M   'P 1'
#
loop_
_entity.id
_entity.type
_entity.pdbx_description
1 polymer ?
#
loop_
_entity_poly.entity_id
_entity_poly.type
_entity_poly.pdbx_seq_one_letter_code
_entity_poly.pdbx_strand_id
1 'polypeptide(L)'
;MNNFEFKNLVKENQKLKYELSSLSKDSKKTQQELKDEINKLQEINAFFHEKTQELEKIISLMENSHSWNMTKNARNIGDKLRKIKRIYQLFPVAIKSKGGWISFSKLFYSKIKQGGIKNLRYSIQTFINHNHAQHIPTITGNHKENIDFLFNVNKNPNDIFNTTVVIVAEMSIPQCTKYRVTQKKELFESLGIKCEVVSWTDYFKAKHLLSLSSLAIFYRVPAYDSVMSLIGECKRLGIRTFWEVDDLIFDTRVLENSRTINSLDSNTISSLLEGARLYREAMIACGEGIASTPGLAQEMINAGLKNAYIIENALDLQTLNTATVITSQSVKSEPDKLIRIVYGSGTSTHNIDFEEAAPSLARILKENKDVIFRIIGILDLPEYFNGLESQIERIGFCQYDEYLRYLSECDISIAPLENYIFNESKSNIKYIEASIVKVTSISSPLSAFTSVITNGENGLIAKTQDEWYQGFSKLINDKKYRLELADAAYKNVLQHYEPSQIAKQLKVLLPKQIKKQRKRLISFNVFYRPRSFGGATIVAEQINDLIVQEQDYEVFVVTTLPQTSYLQPYSVMRYELNGTTIFGICLPNEAMEQYENKNVYNVISDILDLVDPDIAHIHCIQGLGVGALDACTQRNIKTVVTLHDAWWICPRQFMIKGDGKFCNQYKIDQKECIKCINSTSEYLYRSNTLLNSLNKADILLAPSKYFTDLYEINLGRKVFHNKNGIKMPKLQLPKFRNKIIRFGYVGGRTNIKGIHLILEAFKKYQFKNAELVVVDNLLNLGQKSYPESDFDGIAKYEILPAYTQDNIDDFFNSIDVLLFPTQWKESFGLTVREAIVRDVWVITTDAGGPVEDIIEGVNGNIIPFDSDYKMLAEAIQKVINLYSSRSLDEEIILEKSHIATFSDQKNELIQLFKM
;
A
#
# COMPACT_ATOMS: atom_id res chain seq x y z
N MET A 1 21.40 27.07 -9.10
CA MET A 1 21.05 28.06 -10.15
C MET A 1 22.33 28.74 -10.61
N ASN A 2 22.59 28.68 -11.92
CA ASN A 2 23.76 29.35 -12.49
C ASN A 2 23.57 30.86 -12.44
N ASN A 3 24.63 31.61 -12.16
CA ASN A 3 24.67 33.08 -12.13
C ASN A 3 24.08 33.75 -13.40
N PHE A 4 23.95 32.98 -14.46
CA PHE A 4 23.36 33.40 -15.73
C PHE A 4 21.83 33.44 -15.70
N GLU A 5 21.18 32.49 -15.05
CA GLU A 5 19.71 32.44 -14.93
C GLU A 5 19.17 33.52 -13.98
N PHE A 6 19.93 33.83 -12.91
CA PHE A 6 19.62 34.93 -12.01
C PHE A 6 19.71 36.29 -12.71
N LYS A 7 20.72 36.50 -13.57
CA LYS A 7 20.86 37.74 -14.36
C LYS A 7 19.73 37.89 -15.39
N ASN A 8 19.21 36.81 -15.95
CA ASN A 8 18.06 36.88 -16.86
C ASN A 8 16.77 37.21 -16.13
N LEU A 9 16.54 36.70 -14.93
CA LEU A 9 15.39 37.03 -14.08
C LEU A 9 15.40 38.51 -13.64
N VAL A 10 16.58 39.05 -13.35
CA VAL A 10 16.74 40.47 -13.02
C VAL A 10 16.46 41.37 -14.24
N LYS A 11 16.91 40.97 -15.45
CA LYS A 11 16.63 41.70 -16.69
C LYS A 11 15.13 41.69 -17.07
N GLU A 12 14.47 40.55 -16.87
CA GLU A 12 13.04 40.42 -17.15
C GLU A 12 12.17 41.24 -16.17
N ASN A 13 12.60 41.34 -14.90
CA ASN A 13 11.98 42.20 -13.90
C ASN A 13 12.19 43.70 -14.24
N GLN A 14 13.32 44.06 -14.80
CA GLN A 14 13.57 45.45 -15.29
C GLN A 14 12.71 45.77 -16.51
N LYS A 15 12.51 44.81 -17.41
CA LYS A 15 11.64 44.95 -18.57
C LYS A 15 10.18 45.13 -18.19
N LEU A 16 9.68 44.33 -17.24
CA LEU A 16 8.33 44.47 -16.67
C LEU A 16 8.09 45.81 -15.97
N LYS A 17 9.11 46.35 -15.28
CA LYS A 17 9.03 47.71 -14.70
C LYS A 17 8.93 48.79 -15.76
N TYR A 18 9.58 48.60 -16.89
CA TYR A 18 9.51 49.54 -18.00
C TYR A 18 8.18 49.48 -18.75
N GLU A 19 7.65 48.28 -18.97
CA GLU A 19 6.32 48.09 -19.59
C GLU A 19 5.19 48.64 -18.69
N LEU A 20 5.32 48.53 -17.37
CA LEU A 20 4.44 49.14 -16.37
C LEU A 20 4.44 50.68 -16.40
N SER A 21 5.61 51.27 -16.68
CA SER A 21 5.73 52.72 -16.80
C SER A 21 5.17 53.33 -18.06
N SER A 22 4.97 52.52 -19.11
CA SER A 22 4.44 52.91 -20.38
C SER A 22 2.91 52.76 -20.56
N LEU A 23 2.22 52.07 -19.59
CA LEU A 23 0.76 51.97 -19.55
C LEU A 23 0.15 53.26 -18.99
N SER A 24 -0.45 54.04 -19.88
CA SER A 24 -0.99 55.35 -19.62
C SER A 24 -2.20 55.36 -18.66
N LYS A 25 -2.29 56.38 -17.96
CA LYS A 25 -3.21 57.15 -17.10
C LYS A 25 -4.66 56.69 -16.80
N ASP A 26 -5.16 55.57 -17.23
CA ASP A 26 -6.53 55.13 -16.95
C ASP A 26 -6.60 54.03 -15.89
N SER A 27 -6.72 54.44 -14.69
CA SER A 27 -7.12 53.82 -13.44
C SER A 27 -5.98 53.78 -12.37
N LYS A 28 -5.93 54.76 -11.54
CA LYS A 28 -5.13 54.79 -10.34
C LYS A 28 -5.35 53.57 -9.43
N LYS A 29 -6.52 52.98 -9.46
CA LYS A 29 -6.89 51.83 -8.68
C LYS A 29 -6.17 50.56 -9.15
N THR A 30 -6.09 50.33 -10.45
CA THR A 30 -5.38 49.15 -11.04
C THR A 30 -3.87 49.25 -10.89
N GLN A 31 -3.33 50.50 -10.90
CA GLN A 31 -1.90 50.72 -10.63
C GLN A 31 -1.52 50.46 -9.18
N GLN A 32 -2.40 50.74 -8.22
CA GLN A 32 -2.16 50.46 -6.82
C GLN A 32 -2.24 48.95 -6.52
N GLU A 33 -3.23 48.28 -7.04
CA GLU A 33 -3.37 46.81 -6.92
C GLU A 33 -2.17 46.07 -7.53
N LEU A 34 -1.63 46.53 -8.66
CA LEU A 34 -0.42 45.97 -9.27
C LEU A 34 0.85 46.27 -8.44
N LYS A 35 0.96 47.45 -7.81
CA LYS A 35 2.08 47.77 -6.93
C LYS A 35 2.07 46.90 -5.68
N ASP A 36 0.91 46.68 -5.09
CA ASP A 36 0.76 45.84 -3.89
C ASP A 36 1.08 44.37 -4.23
N GLU A 37 0.78 43.95 -5.46
CA GLU A 37 1.09 42.61 -5.96
C GLU A 37 2.61 42.44 -6.19
N ILE A 38 3.27 43.44 -6.76
CA ILE A 38 4.74 43.48 -6.93
C ILE A 38 5.44 43.44 -5.59
N ASN A 39 4.97 44.19 -4.60
CA ASN A 39 5.55 44.21 -3.26
C ASN A 39 5.42 42.81 -2.59
N LYS A 40 4.27 42.17 -2.68
CA LYS A 40 4.06 40.79 -2.19
C LYS A 40 4.95 39.77 -2.87
N LEU A 41 5.16 39.91 -4.18
CA LEU A 41 6.08 39.04 -4.92
C LEU A 41 7.53 39.26 -4.54
N GLN A 42 7.89 40.51 -4.18
CA GLN A 42 9.22 40.85 -3.68
C GLN A 42 9.43 40.28 -2.27
N GLU A 43 8.44 40.34 -1.38
CA GLU A 43 8.50 39.73 -0.06
C GLU A 43 8.64 38.18 -0.15
N ILE A 44 7.91 37.55 -1.05
CA ILE A 44 8.01 36.12 -1.31
C ILE A 44 9.39 35.76 -1.86
N ASN A 45 9.92 36.56 -2.76
CA ASN A 45 11.25 36.38 -3.34
C ASN A 45 12.36 36.59 -2.29
N ALA A 46 12.22 37.60 -1.41
CA ALA A 46 13.13 37.84 -0.30
C ALA A 46 13.12 36.65 0.70
N PHE A 47 11.94 36.12 1.02
CA PHE A 47 11.79 34.97 1.89
C PHE A 47 12.48 33.72 1.28
N PHE A 48 12.30 33.46 -0.01
CA PHE A 48 12.97 32.35 -0.66
C PHE A 48 14.47 32.53 -0.78
N HIS A 49 14.94 33.79 -0.96
CA HIS A 49 16.38 34.10 -1.01
C HIS A 49 17.04 33.90 0.37
N GLU A 50 16.39 34.34 1.41
CA GLU A 50 16.85 34.12 2.81
C GLU A 50 16.92 32.62 3.14
N LYS A 51 15.88 31.86 2.77
CA LYS A 51 15.87 30.41 2.97
C LYS A 51 16.89 29.66 2.10
N THR A 52 17.22 30.18 0.94
CA THR A 52 18.28 29.61 0.09
C THR A 52 19.65 29.83 0.69
N GLN A 53 19.93 31.05 1.23
CA GLN A 53 21.18 31.34 1.92
C GLN A 53 21.35 30.51 3.22
N GLU A 54 20.27 30.35 3.98
CA GLU A 54 20.27 29.48 5.16
C GLU A 54 20.58 28.02 4.80
N LEU A 55 20.05 27.53 3.67
CA LEU A 55 20.30 26.21 3.15
C LEU A 55 21.73 26.02 2.60
N GLU A 56 22.28 27.01 1.90
CA GLU A 56 23.67 27.00 1.43
C GLU A 56 24.66 26.99 2.59
N LYS A 57 24.31 27.71 3.67
CA LYS A 57 25.10 27.70 4.91
C LYS A 57 25.08 26.34 5.61
N ILE A 58 23.94 25.67 5.62
CA ILE A 58 23.78 24.32 6.18
C ILE A 58 24.53 23.29 5.31
N ILE A 59 24.46 23.41 4.01
CA ILE A 59 25.18 22.53 3.06
C ILE A 59 26.70 22.71 3.22
N SER A 60 27.18 23.96 3.32
CA SER A 60 28.59 24.25 3.56
C SER A 60 29.11 23.73 4.90
N LEU A 61 28.28 23.78 5.95
CA LEU A 61 28.61 23.19 7.25
C LEU A 61 28.64 21.66 7.21
N MET A 62 27.79 21.03 6.36
CA MET A 62 27.78 19.58 6.16
C MET A 62 28.96 19.10 5.29
N GLU A 63 29.35 19.85 4.26
CA GLU A 63 30.49 19.51 3.40
C GLU A 63 31.84 19.66 4.12
N ASN A 64 31.92 20.50 5.14
CA ASN A 64 33.13 20.71 5.95
C ASN A 64 33.24 19.84 7.19
N SER A 65 32.25 19.00 7.49
CA SER A 65 32.28 18.11 8.66
C SER A 65 32.82 16.73 8.31
N HIS A 66 34.01 16.40 8.75
CA HIS A 66 34.68 15.11 8.55
C HIS A 66 34.18 13.97 9.45
N SER A 67 32.91 13.92 9.80
CA SER A 67 32.38 12.77 10.53
C SER A 67 30.97 12.37 10.03
N TRP A 68 30.94 11.27 9.37
CA TRP A 68 29.75 10.57 8.84
C TRP A 68 28.83 9.97 9.91
N ASN A 69 29.02 10.33 11.17
CA ASN A 69 28.27 9.81 12.32
C ASN A 69 27.27 10.82 12.90
N MET A 70 26.74 11.73 12.14
CA MET A 70 25.67 12.63 12.61
C MET A 70 24.27 12.10 12.26
N THR A 71 23.74 11.47 13.23
CA THR A 71 22.37 11.52 13.79
C THR A 71 21.15 11.67 12.86
N LYS A 72 20.10 10.94 13.27
CA LYS A 72 18.71 10.89 12.79
C LYS A 72 18.11 12.23 12.31
N ASN A 73 18.51 13.35 12.89
CA ASN A 73 18.02 14.70 12.56
C ASN A 73 18.56 15.24 11.22
N ALA A 74 19.79 14.91 10.84
CA ALA A 74 20.38 15.35 9.57
C ALA A 74 19.73 14.65 8.36
N ARG A 75 19.28 13.40 8.50
CA ARG A 75 18.56 12.68 7.43
C ARG A 75 17.17 13.25 7.19
N ASN A 76 16.43 13.63 8.23
CA ASN A 76 15.13 14.32 8.12
C ASN A 76 15.24 15.69 7.46
N ILE A 77 16.35 16.41 7.67
CA ILE A 77 16.65 17.68 7.01
C ILE A 77 16.99 17.43 5.54
N GLY A 78 17.77 16.40 5.22
CA GLY A 78 18.10 16.01 3.84
C GLY A 78 16.88 15.64 2.99
N ASP A 79 15.87 14.99 3.57
CA ASP A 79 14.61 14.66 2.88
C ASP A 79 13.72 15.90 2.66
N LYS A 80 13.68 16.80 3.60
CA LYS A 80 13.01 18.11 3.42
C LYS A 80 13.69 18.94 2.34
N LEU A 81 15.02 18.93 2.30
CA LEU A 81 15.83 19.63 1.30
C LEU A 81 15.65 19.04 -0.10
N ARG A 82 15.59 17.73 -0.23
CA ARG A 82 15.30 17.04 -1.50
C ARG A 82 13.92 17.40 -2.03
N LYS A 83 12.90 17.52 -1.16
CA LYS A 83 11.55 17.98 -1.55
C LYS A 83 11.54 19.42 -2.04
N ILE A 84 12.24 20.33 -1.35
CA ILE A 84 12.37 21.75 -1.74
C ILE A 84 13.13 21.88 -3.08
N LYS A 85 14.23 21.15 -3.25
CA LYS A 85 15.00 21.12 -4.51
C LYS A 85 14.16 20.61 -5.68
N ARG A 86 13.32 19.61 -5.47
CA ARG A 86 12.38 19.11 -6.51
C ARG A 86 11.32 20.13 -6.89
N ILE A 87 10.73 20.83 -5.93
CA ILE A 87 9.77 21.91 -6.19
C ILE A 87 10.43 23.00 -7.04
N TYR A 88 11.67 23.36 -6.73
CA TYR A 88 12.42 24.37 -7.46
C TYR A 88 12.77 23.97 -8.92
N GLN A 89 13.07 22.70 -9.14
CA GLN A 89 13.34 22.16 -10.49
C GLN A 89 12.09 22.08 -11.39
N LEU A 90 10.91 21.93 -10.82
CA LEU A 90 9.65 21.84 -11.56
C LEU A 90 9.00 23.20 -11.85
N PHE A 91 9.43 24.25 -11.15
CA PHE A 91 8.89 25.62 -11.30
C PHE A 91 9.06 26.18 -12.74
N PRO A 92 10.22 26.07 -13.39
CA PRO A 92 10.38 26.49 -14.79
C PRO A 92 9.52 25.71 -15.77
N VAL A 93 9.33 24.41 -15.52
CA VAL A 93 8.48 23.53 -16.34
C VAL A 93 7.01 23.94 -16.22
N ALA A 94 6.56 24.27 -14.99
CA ALA A 94 5.21 24.75 -14.73
C ALA A 94 4.91 26.08 -15.43
N ILE A 95 5.87 26.98 -15.42
CA ILE A 95 5.76 28.28 -16.11
C ILE A 95 5.67 28.10 -17.62
N LYS A 96 6.52 27.24 -18.18
CA LYS A 96 6.53 26.95 -19.62
C LYS A 96 5.26 26.25 -20.09
N SER A 97 4.74 25.29 -19.31
CA SER A 97 3.51 24.54 -19.63
C SER A 97 2.24 25.37 -19.56
N LYS A 98 2.26 26.53 -18.89
CA LYS A 98 1.11 27.44 -18.75
C LYS A 98 1.22 28.73 -19.57
N GLY A 99 2.04 28.71 -20.64
CA GLY A 99 2.12 29.83 -21.58
C GLY A 99 2.94 31.03 -21.09
N GLY A 100 3.92 30.79 -20.20
CA GLY A 100 4.84 31.82 -19.69
C GLY A 100 4.41 32.47 -18.38
N TRP A 101 5.25 33.38 -17.87
CA TRP A 101 5.11 33.98 -16.54
C TRP A 101 3.79 34.75 -16.34
N ILE A 102 3.30 35.46 -17.33
CA ILE A 102 2.09 36.28 -17.22
C ILE A 102 0.85 35.41 -17.06
N SER A 103 0.77 34.34 -17.84
CA SER A 103 -0.36 33.39 -17.75
C SER A 103 -0.30 32.56 -16.46
N PHE A 104 0.90 32.21 -16.03
CA PHE A 104 1.14 31.50 -14.78
C PHE A 104 0.79 32.35 -13.56
N SER A 105 1.19 33.61 -13.51
CA SER A 105 0.86 34.52 -12.40
C SER A 105 -0.63 34.83 -12.31
N LYS A 106 -1.32 34.99 -13.45
CA LYS A 106 -2.78 35.16 -13.48
C LYS A 106 -3.50 33.92 -12.91
N LEU A 107 -3.06 32.73 -13.32
CA LEU A 107 -3.62 31.48 -12.80
C LEU A 107 -3.33 31.30 -11.30
N PHE A 108 -2.13 31.64 -10.87
CA PHE A 108 -1.68 31.59 -9.49
C PHE A 108 -2.49 32.53 -8.58
N TYR A 109 -2.71 33.77 -9.05
CA TYR A 109 -3.52 34.75 -8.36
C TYR A 109 -5.01 34.36 -8.30
N SER A 110 -5.56 33.85 -9.39
CA SER A 110 -6.95 33.37 -9.39
C SER A 110 -7.17 32.23 -8.39
N LYS A 111 -6.21 31.33 -8.21
CA LYS A 111 -6.28 30.23 -7.26
C LYS A 111 -6.15 30.67 -5.80
N ILE A 112 -5.36 31.68 -5.51
CA ILE A 112 -5.29 32.30 -4.18
C ILE A 112 -6.61 33.02 -3.86
N LYS A 113 -7.18 33.74 -4.81
CA LYS A 113 -8.43 34.47 -4.64
C LYS A 113 -9.63 33.56 -4.44
N GLN A 114 -9.62 32.35 -5.03
CA GLN A 114 -10.70 31.36 -4.98
C GLN A 114 -10.70 30.45 -3.73
N GLY A 115 -9.62 30.40 -2.95
CA GLY A 115 -9.60 29.50 -1.81
C GLY A 115 -8.35 29.55 -0.94
N GLY A 116 -7.58 30.64 -0.99
CA GLY A 116 -6.43 30.88 -0.15
C GLY A 116 -5.24 29.94 -0.42
N ILE A 117 -4.25 30.01 0.50
CA ILE A 117 -2.99 29.25 0.40
C ILE A 117 -3.20 27.71 0.39
N LYS A 118 -4.32 27.22 0.93
CA LYS A 118 -4.63 25.79 0.91
C LYS A 118 -4.91 25.28 -0.52
N ASN A 119 -5.66 25.99 -1.31
CA ASN A 119 -5.96 25.64 -2.71
C ASN A 119 -4.73 25.76 -3.61
N LEU A 120 -3.85 26.70 -3.32
CA LEU A 120 -2.58 26.83 -4.00
C LEU A 120 -1.65 25.63 -3.71
N ARG A 121 -1.53 25.23 -2.46
CA ARG A 121 -0.78 24.02 -2.06
C ARG A 121 -1.32 22.78 -2.77
N TYR A 122 -2.63 22.63 -2.82
CA TYR A 122 -3.28 21.53 -3.50
C TYR A 122 -2.97 21.52 -5.01
N SER A 123 -3.09 22.69 -5.68
CA SER A 123 -2.80 22.80 -7.12
C SER A 123 -1.32 22.57 -7.45
N ILE A 124 -0.41 23.01 -6.61
CA ILE A 124 1.03 22.73 -6.75
C ILE A 124 1.31 21.23 -6.54
N GLN A 125 0.70 20.63 -5.53
CA GLN A 125 0.84 19.20 -5.24
C GLN A 125 0.27 18.35 -6.40
N THR A 126 -0.87 18.73 -6.96
CA THR A 126 -1.48 18.07 -8.13
C THR A 126 -0.60 18.21 -9.37
N PHE A 127 -0.01 19.37 -9.59
CA PHE A 127 0.91 19.59 -10.72
C PHE A 127 2.21 18.78 -10.57
N ILE A 128 2.77 18.73 -9.36
CA ILE A 128 3.96 17.91 -9.05
C ILE A 128 3.63 16.43 -9.27
N ASN A 129 2.49 15.97 -8.79
CA ASN A 129 2.05 14.59 -8.92
C ASN A 129 1.75 14.22 -10.38
N HIS A 130 1.15 15.15 -11.15
CA HIS A 130 0.88 14.94 -12.58
C HIS A 130 2.18 14.78 -13.39
N ASN A 131 3.19 15.62 -13.14
CA ASN A 131 4.49 15.46 -13.77
C ASN A 131 5.28 14.24 -13.29
N HIS A 132 5.04 13.78 -12.05
CA HIS A 132 5.58 12.50 -11.57
C HIS A 132 4.94 11.30 -12.26
N ALA A 133 3.66 11.36 -12.55
CA ALA A 133 2.96 10.30 -13.29
C ALA A 133 3.45 10.18 -14.75
N GLN A 134 3.91 11.28 -15.34
CA GLN A 134 4.49 11.30 -16.70
C GLN A 134 5.98 10.95 -16.73
N HIS A 135 6.69 11.07 -15.60
CA HIS A 135 8.11 10.75 -15.46
C HIS A 135 8.35 9.69 -14.39
N ILE A 136 7.66 8.55 -14.49
CA ILE A 136 8.23 7.32 -13.94
C ILE A 136 9.41 7.01 -14.85
N PRO A 137 10.65 6.92 -14.34
CA PRO A 137 11.79 6.58 -15.19
C PRO A 137 11.44 5.27 -15.90
N THR A 138 11.38 5.30 -17.20
CA THR A 138 11.45 4.09 -18.01
C THR A 138 12.66 3.34 -17.50
N ILE A 139 12.48 2.10 -17.06
CA ILE A 139 13.54 1.24 -16.54
C ILE A 139 14.46 0.89 -17.72
N THR A 140 15.29 1.85 -18.13
CA THR A 140 16.40 1.67 -19.05
C THR A 140 17.70 1.78 -18.25
N GLY A 141 17.95 0.77 -17.45
CA GLY A 141 19.22 0.59 -16.75
C GLY A 141 19.39 -0.87 -16.43
N ASN A 142 20.49 -1.45 -16.90
CA ASN A 142 20.96 -2.80 -16.62
C ASN A 142 21.27 -3.06 -15.14
N HIS A 143 20.33 -2.82 -14.25
CA HIS A 143 20.31 -3.37 -12.91
C HIS A 143 19.23 -4.45 -12.86
N LYS A 144 19.59 -5.64 -13.34
CA LYS A 144 19.00 -6.91 -12.91
C LYS A 144 19.29 -7.13 -11.41
N GLU A 145 18.93 -6.18 -10.57
CA GLU A 145 18.62 -6.47 -9.17
C GLU A 145 17.22 -7.05 -9.18
N ASN A 146 17.19 -8.34 -9.31
CA ASN A 146 16.16 -9.33 -9.08
C ASN A 146 14.89 -8.81 -8.39
N ILE A 147 14.07 -8.03 -9.12
CA ILE A 147 12.65 -7.91 -8.83
C ILE A 147 11.89 -8.99 -9.65
N ASP A 148 12.59 -10.04 -10.08
CA ASP A 148 11.96 -11.25 -10.67
C ASP A 148 11.14 -12.05 -9.64
N PHE A 149 10.87 -11.49 -8.45
CA PHE A 149 9.97 -12.03 -7.43
C PHE A 149 8.50 -11.68 -7.63
N LEU A 150 8.15 -11.02 -8.70
CA LEU A 150 6.75 -10.78 -9.03
C LEU A 150 6.11 -12.04 -9.62
N PHE A 151 6.10 -13.11 -8.83
CA PHE A 151 5.37 -14.31 -9.18
C PHE A 151 3.88 -14.00 -9.32
N ASN A 152 3.28 -14.49 -10.39
CA ASN A 152 1.84 -14.40 -10.55
C ASN A 152 1.14 -15.11 -9.39
N VAL A 153 0.10 -14.49 -8.86
CA VAL A 153 -0.77 -15.12 -7.89
C VAL A 153 -1.80 -15.94 -8.68
N ASN A 154 -1.75 -17.26 -8.56
CA ASN A 154 -2.65 -18.15 -9.29
C ASN A 154 -4.01 -18.33 -8.60
N LYS A 155 -4.09 -18.03 -7.30
CA LYS A 155 -5.32 -18.11 -6.53
C LYS A 155 -6.17 -16.86 -6.76
N ASN A 156 -7.47 -17.08 -7.00
CA ASN A 156 -8.41 -15.96 -7.06
C ASN A 156 -8.55 -15.32 -5.65
N PRO A 157 -8.24 -14.02 -5.48
CA PRO A 157 -8.33 -13.36 -4.18
C PRO A 157 -9.72 -13.45 -3.55
N ASN A 158 -10.77 -13.48 -4.36
CA ASN A 158 -12.15 -13.55 -3.87
C ASN A 158 -12.50 -14.90 -3.22
N ASP A 159 -11.72 -15.94 -3.49
CA ASP A 159 -11.93 -17.27 -2.92
C ASP A 159 -11.22 -17.44 -1.57
N ILE A 160 -10.22 -16.61 -1.31
CA ILE A 160 -9.32 -16.74 -0.15
C ILE A 160 -9.32 -15.56 0.81
N PHE A 161 -9.85 -14.39 0.41
CA PHE A 161 -9.80 -13.19 1.23
C PHE A 161 -11.20 -12.66 1.56
N ASN A 162 -11.29 -11.93 2.65
CA ASN A 162 -12.42 -11.05 2.89
C ASN A 162 -12.49 -10.00 1.78
N THR A 163 -13.70 -9.68 1.34
CA THR A 163 -13.89 -8.67 0.30
C THR A 163 -13.40 -7.31 0.81
N THR A 164 -12.40 -6.78 0.13
CA THR A 164 -11.85 -5.44 0.36
C THR A 164 -11.76 -4.73 -0.97
N VAL A 165 -12.27 -3.50 -1.03
CA VAL A 165 -12.36 -2.70 -2.25
C VAL A 165 -11.38 -1.55 -2.21
N VAL A 166 -10.69 -1.31 -3.32
CA VAL A 166 -9.88 -0.09 -3.52
C VAL A 166 -10.42 0.69 -4.71
N ILE A 167 -10.69 1.97 -4.50
CA ILE A 167 -11.07 2.91 -5.56
C ILE A 167 -9.86 3.79 -5.87
N VAL A 168 -9.27 3.58 -7.03
CA VAL A 168 -8.21 4.44 -7.59
C VAL A 168 -8.88 5.51 -8.43
N ALA A 169 -8.87 6.75 -7.98
CA ALA A 169 -9.79 7.76 -8.49
C ALA A 169 -9.12 9.04 -9.00
N GLU A 170 -9.71 9.64 -10.04
CA GLU A 170 -9.57 11.05 -10.34
C GLU A 170 -10.41 11.86 -9.34
N MET A 171 -9.75 12.76 -8.60
CA MET A 171 -10.38 13.49 -7.49
C MET A 171 -10.38 15.01 -7.67
N SER A 172 -9.98 15.52 -8.84
CA SER A 172 -9.89 16.96 -9.10
C SER A 172 -11.23 17.63 -9.35
N ILE A 173 -12.29 16.86 -9.64
CA ILE A 173 -13.65 17.35 -9.90
C ILE A 173 -14.53 17.03 -8.68
N PRO A 174 -14.80 18.02 -7.77
CA PRO A 174 -15.45 17.75 -6.49
C PRO A 174 -16.83 17.09 -6.61
N GLN A 175 -17.65 17.51 -7.59
CA GLN A 175 -18.99 16.96 -7.80
C GLN A 175 -18.94 15.49 -8.24
N CYS A 176 -18.11 15.17 -9.21
CA CYS A 176 -17.89 13.78 -9.65
C CYS A 176 -17.32 12.91 -8.52
N THR A 177 -16.36 13.44 -7.75
CA THR A 177 -15.80 12.75 -6.58
C THR A 177 -16.88 12.45 -5.54
N LYS A 178 -17.81 13.40 -5.26
CA LYS A 178 -18.91 13.18 -4.33
C LYS A 178 -19.78 12.00 -4.77
N TYR A 179 -20.29 12.04 -6.00
CA TYR A 179 -21.28 11.07 -6.47
C TYR A 179 -20.69 9.68 -6.81
N ARG A 180 -19.46 9.62 -7.29
CA ARG A 180 -18.91 8.36 -7.79
C ARG A 180 -17.87 7.73 -6.89
N VAL A 181 -17.20 8.51 -6.04
CA VAL A 181 -16.14 8.02 -5.16
C VAL A 181 -16.60 8.00 -3.70
N THR A 182 -16.99 9.15 -3.15
CA THR A 182 -17.38 9.25 -1.73
C THR A 182 -18.64 8.44 -1.43
N GLN A 183 -19.70 8.63 -2.21
CA GLN A 183 -20.95 7.86 -2.05
C GLN A 183 -20.71 6.36 -2.23
N LYS A 184 -19.90 5.96 -3.21
CA LYS A 184 -19.60 4.54 -3.43
C LYS A 184 -18.86 3.91 -2.24
N LYS A 185 -17.90 4.64 -1.65
CA LYS A 185 -17.27 4.22 -0.41
C LYS A 185 -18.29 4.00 0.69
N GLU A 186 -19.15 4.98 0.94
CA GLU A 186 -20.23 4.89 1.94
C GLU A 186 -21.15 3.68 1.68
N LEU A 187 -21.49 3.41 0.42
CA LEU A 187 -22.31 2.27 0.03
C LEU A 187 -21.63 0.93 0.33
N PHE A 188 -20.33 0.77 0.04
CA PHE A 188 -19.59 -0.45 0.41
C PHE A 188 -19.49 -0.61 1.93
N GLU A 189 -19.18 0.47 2.65
CA GLU A 189 -19.09 0.46 4.10
C GLU A 189 -20.43 0.13 4.78
N SER A 190 -21.55 0.57 4.20
CA SER A 190 -22.90 0.19 4.67
C SER A 190 -23.22 -1.29 4.51
N LEU A 191 -22.52 -2.00 3.61
CA LEU A 191 -22.58 -3.45 3.45
C LEU A 191 -21.55 -4.19 4.34
N GLY A 192 -20.83 -3.50 5.21
CA GLY A 192 -19.77 -4.05 6.04
C GLY A 192 -18.48 -4.37 5.27
N ILE A 193 -18.30 -3.80 4.08
CA ILE A 193 -17.14 -4.04 3.21
C ILE A 193 -16.15 -2.88 3.38
N LYS A 194 -14.91 -3.20 3.74
CA LYS A 194 -13.82 -2.21 3.79
C LYS A 194 -13.56 -1.63 2.41
N CYS A 195 -13.62 -0.30 2.28
CA CYS A 195 -13.38 0.40 1.03
C CYS A 195 -12.38 1.55 1.22
N GLU A 196 -11.25 1.46 0.55
CA GLU A 196 -10.21 2.48 0.58
C GLU A 196 -10.22 3.30 -0.72
N VAL A 197 -9.97 4.61 -0.58
CA VAL A 197 -9.91 5.53 -1.71
C VAL A 197 -8.51 6.12 -1.81
N VAL A 198 -7.98 6.15 -3.02
CA VAL A 198 -6.68 6.72 -3.31
C VAL A 198 -6.68 7.47 -4.63
N SER A 199 -5.98 8.61 -4.67
CA SER A 199 -5.76 9.31 -5.94
C SER A 199 -4.89 8.45 -6.88
N TRP A 200 -5.26 8.39 -8.16
CA TRP A 200 -4.45 7.72 -9.18
C TRP A 200 -3.02 8.31 -9.33
N THR A 201 -2.81 9.53 -8.86
CA THR A 201 -1.51 10.20 -8.85
C THR A 201 -0.60 9.74 -7.70
N ASP A 202 -1.14 9.08 -6.68
CA ASP A 202 -0.38 8.49 -5.58
C ASP A 202 -0.10 7.00 -5.86
N TYR A 203 0.77 6.76 -6.83
CA TYR A 203 1.11 5.44 -7.35
C TYR A 203 1.51 4.44 -6.25
N PHE A 204 2.39 4.84 -5.34
CA PHE A 204 2.92 3.93 -4.33
C PHE A 204 1.87 3.54 -3.29
N LYS A 205 1.05 4.49 -2.88
CA LYS A 205 -0.07 4.21 -1.98
C LYS A 205 -1.12 3.33 -2.66
N ALA A 206 -1.43 3.60 -3.91
CA ALA A 206 -2.34 2.77 -4.69
C ALA A 206 -1.82 1.32 -4.79
N LYS A 207 -0.55 1.13 -5.13
CA LYS A 207 0.09 -0.21 -5.20
C LYS A 207 0.06 -0.94 -3.86
N HIS A 208 0.32 -0.23 -2.75
CA HIS A 208 0.21 -0.79 -1.41
C HIS A 208 -1.22 -1.28 -1.11
N LEU A 209 -2.23 -0.42 -1.33
CA LEU A 209 -3.62 -0.76 -1.08
C LEU A 209 -4.10 -1.93 -1.96
N LEU A 210 -3.69 -1.97 -3.22
CA LEU A 210 -4.01 -3.09 -4.12
C LEU A 210 -3.45 -4.41 -3.60
N SER A 211 -2.26 -4.42 -2.97
CA SER A 211 -1.72 -5.63 -2.35
C SER A 211 -2.58 -6.15 -1.19
N LEU A 212 -3.43 -5.30 -0.61
CA LEU A 212 -4.35 -5.59 0.50
C LEU A 212 -5.82 -5.63 0.07
N SER A 213 -6.10 -5.81 -1.21
CA SER A 213 -7.46 -5.81 -1.73
C SER A 213 -7.80 -7.06 -2.53
N SER A 214 -9.09 -7.29 -2.74
CA SER A 214 -9.65 -8.35 -3.57
C SER A 214 -10.43 -7.83 -4.78
N LEU A 215 -10.78 -6.52 -4.79
CA LEU A 215 -11.50 -5.85 -5.86
C LEU A 215 -10.96 -4.42 -6.04
N ALA A 216 -10.81 -3.98 -7.29
CA ALA A 216 -10.34 -2.64 -7.61
C ALA A 216 -11.29 -1.93 -8.60
N ILE A 217 -11.57 -0.65 -8.32
CA ILE A 217 -12.33 0.24 -9.20
C ILE A 217 -11.42 1.39 -9.61
N PHE A 218 -11.28 1.60 -10.90
CA PHE A 218 -10.51 2.69 -11.49
C PHE A 218 -11.47 3.75 -12.00
N TYR A 219 -11.70 4.80 -11.20
CA TYR A 219 -12.67 5.83 -11.52
C TYR A 219 -12.04 6.98 -12.31
N ARG A 220 -12.53 7.17 -13.56
CA ARG A 220 -12.19 8.28 -14.45
C ARG A 220 -10.67 8.49 -14.62
N VAL A 221 -9.91 7.40 -14.72
CA VAL A 221 -8.46 7.43 -14.89
C VAL A 221 -8.05 7.13 -16.32
N PRO A 222 -7.11 7.91 -16.90
CA PRO A 222 -6.58 7.67 -18.25
C PRO A 222 -5.47 6.63 -18.25
N ALA A 223 -5.18 6.03 -19.40
CA ALA A 223 -4.17 4.99 -19.60
C ALA A 223 -2.73 5.54 -19.60
N TYR A 224 -2.34 6.31 -18.60
CA TYR A 224 -0.94 6.65 -18.39
C TYR A 224 -0.15 5.45 -17.86
N ASP A 225 1.15 5.42 -18.09
CA ASP A 225 2.03 4.31 -17.70
C ASP A 225 1.86 3.88 -16.24
N SER A 226 1.70 4.84 -15.32
CA SER A 226 1.44 4.57 -13.92
C SER A 226 0.13 3.82 -13.68
N VAL A 227 -0.95 4.24 -14.35
CA VAL A 227 -2.27 3.61 -14.24
C VAL A 227 -2.23 2.22 -14.86
N MET A 228 -1.62 2.09 -16.04
CA MET A 228 -1.47 0.79 -16.72
C MET A 228 -0.63 -0.19 -15.89
N SER A 229 0.39 0.31 -15.19
CA SER A 229 1.18 -0.49 -14.24
C SER A 229 0.32 -0.97 -13.05
N LEU A 230 -0.57 -0.12 -12.50
CA LEU A 230 -1.48 -0.52 -11.42
C LEU A 230 -2.52 -1.55 -11.90
N ILE A 231 -3.07 -1.39 -13.10
CA ILE A 231 -3.97 -2.37 -13.71
C ILE A 231 -3.23 -3.70 -13.96
N GLY A 232 -1.98 -3.63 -14.43
CA GLY A 232 -1.10 -4.79 -14.57
C GLY A 232 -0.84 -5.51 -13.24
N GLU A 233 -0.63 -4.75 -12.17
CA GLU A 233 -0.48 -5.29 -10.81
C GLU A 233 -1.76 -6.00 -10.34
N CYS A 234 -2.94 -5.44 -10.62
CA CYS A 234 -4.21 -6.12 -10.32
C CYS A 234 -4.31 -7.46 -11.05
N LYS A 235 -3.92 -7.51 -12.32
CA LYS A 235 -3.90 -8.78 -13.10
C LYS A 235 -2.92 -9.78 -12.50
N ARG A 236 -1.71 -9.34 -12.13
CA ARG A 236 -0.71 -10.19 -11.46
C ARG A 236 -1.24 -10.77 -10.14
N LEU A 237 -1.99 -9.95 -9.38
CA LEU A 237 -2.60 -10.33 -8.11
C LEU A 237 -3.93 -11.08 -8.24
N GLY A 238 -4.44 -11.26 -9.45
CA GLY A 238 -5.74 -11.89 -9.72
C GLY A 238 -6.94 -11.04 -9.25
N ILE A 239 -6.76 -9.75 -9.02
CA ILE A 239 -7.80 -8.84 -8.53
C ILE A 239 -8.77 -8.52 -9.68
N ARG A 240 -10.07 -8.67 -9.44
CA ARG A 240 -11.10 -8.24 -10.38
C ARG A 240 -11.11 -6.73 -10.48
N THR A 241 -11.06 -6.19 -11.71
CA THR A 241 -10.92 -4.77 -11.98
C THR A 241 -12.09 -4.23 -12.75
N PHE A 242 -12.56 -3.03 -12.35
CA PHE A 242 -13.59 -2.27 -13.03
C PHE A 242 -13.06 -0.90 -13.41
N TRP A 243 -13.40 -0.43 -14.61
CA TRP A 243 -13.25 0.97 -14.95
C TRP A 243 -14.59 1.67 -14.82
N GLU A 244 -14.63 2.83 -14.20
CA GLU A 244 -15.84 3.54 -13.89
C GLU A 244 -15.81 4.97 -14.40
N VAL A 245 -16.95 5.44 -14.92
CA VAL A 245 -17.16 6.83 -15.32
C VAL A 245 -18.64 7.20 -15.22
N ASP A 246 -18.92 8.50 -15.15
CA ASP A 246 -20.25 9.10 -15.08
C ASP A 246 -20.69 9.80 -16.37
N ASP A 247 -19.76 10.05 -17.31
CA ASP A 247 -20.00 10.70 -18.60
C ASP A 247 -19.40 9.90 -19.77
N LEU A 248 -19.92 10.06 -20.97
CA LEU A 248 -19.45 9.41 -22.19
C LEU A 248 -18.20 10.08 -22.77
N ILE A 249 -17.09 10.06 -22.00
CA ILE A 249 -15.83 10.74 -22.32
C ILE A 249 -14.77 9.84 -22.98
N PHE A 250 -15.07 8.59 -23.24
CA PHE A 250 -14.15 7.57 -23.75
C PHE A 250 -14.36 7.19 -25.23
N ASP A 251 -15.34 7.79 -25.90
CA ASP A 251 -15.61 7.53 -27.33
C ASP A 251 -15.33 8.77 -28.18
N THR A 252 -14.23 8.71 -28.94
CA THR A 252 -13.81 9.81 -29.84
C THR A 252 -14.85 10.14 -30.90
N ARG A 253 -15.60 9.13 -31.41
CA ARG A 253 -16.61 9.32 -32.45
C ARG A 253 -17.79 10.17 -31.95
N VAL A 254 -18.17 9.98 -30.68
CA VAL A 254 -19.24 10.78 -30.05
C VAL A 254 -18.74 12.22 -29.84
N LEU A 255 -17.50 12.39 -29.37
CA LEU A 255 -16.94 13.71 -29.13
C LEU A 255 -16.74 14.51 -30.43
N GLU A 256 -16.25 13.89 -31.50
CA GLU A 256 -16.06 14.51 -32.82
C GLU A 256 -17.38 15.04 -33.44
N ASN A 257 -18.51 14.41 -33.12
CA ASN A 257 -19.83 14.82 -33.61
C ASN A 257 -20.58 15.76 -32.64
N SER A 258 -19.95 16.15 -31.52
CA SER A 258 -20.59 17.07 -30.57
C SER A 258 -20.52 18.51 -31.00
N ARG A 259 -21.66 19.19 -31.02
CA ARG A 259 -21.77 20.64 -31.33
C ARG A 259 -20.94 21.48 -30.35
N THR A 260 -20.98 21.12 -29.08
CA THR A 260 -20.20 21.78 -28.02
C THR A 260 -18.70 21.66 -28.27
N ILE A 261 -18.19 20.45 -28.59
CA ILE A 261 -16.76 20.20 -28.85
C ILE A 261 -16.32 20.96 -30.12
N ASN A 262 -17.13 20.93 -31.18
CA ASN A 262 -16.81 21.57 -32.46
C ASN A 262 -16.77 23.12 -32.38
N SER A 263 -17.28 23.72 -31.30
CA SER A 263 -17.14 25.17 -31.03
C SER A 263 -15.83 25.58 -30.38
N LEU A 264 -14.96 24.61 -29.96
CA LEU A 264 -13.71 24.85 -29.30
C LEU A 264 -12.54 25.03 -30.29
N ASP A 265 -11.42 25.56 -29.82
CA ASP A 265 -10.22 25.65 -30.66
C ASP A 265 -9.62 24.26 -30.95
N SER A 266 -8.88 24.13 -32.05
CA SER A 266 -8.34 22.86 -32.54
C SER A 266 -7.38 22.15 -31.58
N ASN A 267 -6.63 22.90 -30.77
CA ASN A 267 -5.72 22.31 -29.77
C ASN A 267 -6.50 21.69 -28.60
N THR A 268 -7.55 22.36 -28.18
CA THR A 268 -8.48 21.86 -27.14
C THR A 268 -9.21 20.61 -27.63
N ILE A 269 -9.71 20.62 -28.87
CA ILE A 269 -10.35 19.43 -29.50
C ILE A 269 -9.36 18.26 -29.52
N SER A 270 -8.15 18.47 -30.03
CA SER A 270 -7.13 17.41 -30.10
C SER A 270 -6.81 16.83 -28.70
N SER A 271 -6.71 17.67 -27.68
CA SER A 271 -6.47 17.24 -26.30
C SER A 271 -7.62 16.42 -25.73
N LEU A 272 -8.87 16.80 -26.04
CA LEU A 272 -10.06 16.05 -25.61
C LEU A 272 -10.15 14.68 -26.28
N LEU A 273 -9.87 14.60 -27.58
CA LEU A 273 -9.86 13.33 -28.32
C LEU A 273 -8.76 12.39 -27.84
N GLU A 274 -7.55 12.92 -27.57
CA GLU A 274 -6.49 12.13 -26.97
C GLU A 274 -6.84 11.65 -25.56
N GLY A 275 -7.48 12.50 -24.76
CA GLY A 275 -8.02 12.11 -23.45
C GLY A 275 -9.04 10.97 -23.56
N ALA A 276 -9.95 11.05 -24.54
CA ALA A 276 -10.95 10.00 -24.77
C ALA A 276 -10.30 8.65 -25.15
N ARG A 277 -9.25 8.70 -26.01
CA ARG A 277 -8.48 7.52 -26.37
C ARG A 277 -7.84 6.88 -25.14
N LEU A 278 -7.20 7.68 -24.29
CA LEU A 278 -6.57 7.18 -23.06
C LEU A 278 -7.59 6.61 -22.06
N TYR A 279 -8.76 7.22 -21.94
CA TYR A 279 -9.84 6.67 -21.10
C TYR A 279 -10.31 5.31 -21.61
N ARG A 280 -10.51 5.20 -22.94
CA ARG A 280 -10.91 3.94 -23.57
C ARG A 280 -9.85 2.84 -23.36
N GLU A 281 -8.58 3.16 -23.51
CA GLU A 281 -7.51 2.20 -23.28
C GLU A 281 -7.48 1.68 -21.84
N ALA A 282 -7.64 2.56 -20.84
CA ALA A 282 -7.72 2.17 -19.44
C ALA A 282 -8.96 1.30 -19.18
N MET A 283 -10.09 1.66 -19.76
CA MET A 283 -11.34 0.90 -19.66
C MET A 283 -11.19 -0.53 -20.22
N ILE A 284 -10.65 -0.66 -21.41
CA ILE A 284 -10.40 -1.97 -22.03
C ILE A 284 -9.38 -2.80 -21.23
N ALA A 285 -8.37 -2.14 -20.68
CA ALA A 285 -7.37 -2.80 -19.85
C ALA A 285 -7.96 -3.37 -18.54
N CYS A 286 -8.94 -2.70 -17.93
CA CYS A 286 -9.68 -3.21 -16.77
C CYS A 286 -10.57 -4.41 -17.13
N GLY A 287 -11.17 -4.41 -18.34
CA GLY A 287 -11.96 -5.53 -18.87
C GLY A 287 -13.44 -5.52 -18.50
N GLU A 288 -13.85 -4.89 -17.39
CA GLU A 288 -15.23 -4.71 -16.96
C GLU A 288 -15.51 -3.23 -16.64
N GLY A 289 -16.76 -2.79 -16.84
CA GLY A 289 -17.15 -1.40 -16.64
C GLY A 289 -18.22 -1.21 -15.56
N ILE A 290 -18.22 -0.01 -14.94
CA ILE A 290 -19.30 0.47 -14.10
C ILE A 290 -19.80 1.80 -14.70
N ALA A 291 -21.09 1.88 -14.96
CA ALA A 291 -21.77 3.06 -15.49
C ALA A 291 -22.80 3.58 -14.49
N SER A 292 -23.10 4.88 -14.59
CA SER A 292 -24.17 5.50 -13.80
C SER A 292 -25.57 5.30 -14.40
N THR A 293 -25.65 4.92 -15.68
CA THR A 293 -26.91 4.80 -16.42
C THR A 293 -26.89 3.63 -17.41
N PRO A 294 -28.04 3.09 -17.80
CA PRO A 294 -28.13 2.05 -18.83
C PRO A 294 -27.55 2.50 -20.19
N GLY A 295 -27.78 3.76 -20.59
CA GLY A 295 -27.24 4.30 -21.83
C GLY A 295 -25.72 4.30 -21.83
N LEU A 296 -25.09 4.75 -20.73
CA LEU A 296 -23.64 4.75 -20.58
C LEU A 296 -23.06 3.33 -20.55
N ALA A 297 -23.74 2.39 -19.89
CA ALA A 297 -23.33 0.98 -19.88
C ALA A 297 -23.35 0.37 -21.28
N GLN A 298 -24.37 0.70 -22.08
CA GLN A 298 -24.44 0.22 -23.46
C GLN A 298 -23.31 0.79 -24.32
N GLU A 299 -22.94 2.08 -24.12
CA GLU A 299 -21.83 2.69 -24.86
C GLU A 299 -20.46 2.11 -24.43
N MET A 300 -20.29 1.71 -23.17
CA MET A 300 -19.11 0.98 -22.74
C MET A 300 -18.99 -0.38 -23.47
N ILE A 301 -20.10 -1.08 -23.65
CA ILE A 301 -20.14 -2.35 -24.41
C ILE A 301 -19.86 -2.08 -25.90
N ASN A 302 -20.45 -1.05 -26.48
CA ASN A 302 -20.21 -0.64 -27.86
C ASN A 302 -18.75 -0.25 -28.11
N ALA A 303 -18.08 0.29 -27.08
CA ALA A 303 -16.67 0.64 -27.11
C ALA A 303 -15.72 -0.57 -26.93
N GLY A 304 -16.25 -1.78 -26.63
CA GLY A 304 -15.48 -3.03 -26.63
C GLY A 304 -15.44 -3.79 -25.31
N LEU A 305 -16.14 -3.37 -24.27
CA LEU A 305 -16.27 -4.15 -23.04
C LEU A 305 -17.25 -5.33 -23.24
N LYS A 306 -16.98 -6.45 -22.56
CA LYS A 306 -17.91 -7.58 -22.51
C LYS A 306 -19.06 -7.35 -21.53
N ASN A 307 -18.75 -6.71 -20.40
CA ASN A 307 -19.68 -6.46 -19.31
C ASN A 307 -19.55 -5.01 -18.82
N ALA A 308 -20.69 -4.37 -18.63
CA ALA A 308 -20.80 -3.09 -17.94
C ALA A 308 -21.99 -3.16 -16.97
N TYR A 309 -21.74 -2.78 -15.72
CA TYR A 309 -22.70 -2.87 -14.62
C TYR A 309 -23.24 -1.49 -14.30
N ILE A 310 -24.53 -1.42 -13.99
CA ILE A 310 -25.20 -0.15 -13.69
C ILE A 310 -25.21 0.01 -12.17
N ILE A 311 -24.56 1.07 -11.69
CA ILE A 311 -24.61 1.52 -10.30
C ILE A 311 -25.01 3.01 -10.35
N GLU A 312 -26.27 3.29 -10.07
CA GLU A 312 -26.80 4.64 -10.12
C GLU A 312 -26.21 5.56 -9.05
N ASN A 313 -26.41 6.86 -9.21
CA ASN A 313 -26.09 7.81 -8.16
C ASN A 313 -27.06 7.64 -7.00
N ALA A 314 -26.57 7.82 -5.78
CA ALA A 314 -27.35 7.71 -4.55
C ALA A 314 -27.58 9.09 -3.92
N LEU A 315 -28.48 9.16 -2.97
CA LEU A 315 -28.44 10.15 -1.92
C LEU A 315 -27.37 9.70 -0.90
N ASP A 316 -26.56 10.62 -0.40
CA ASP A 316 -25.64 10.35 0.69
C ASP A 316 -26.17 10.93 2.02
N LEU A 317 -25.52 10.56 3.12
CA LEU A 317 -25.89 11.04 4.44
C LEU A 317 -25.83 12.57 4.55
N GLN A 318 -24.85 13.21 3.89
CA GLN A 318 -24.76 14.69 3.84
C GLN A 318 -25.99 15.28 3.18
N THR A 319 -26.33 14.79 1.99
CA THR A 319 -27.51 15.26 1.23
C THR A 319 -28.81 15.09 2.00
N LEU A 320 -29.00 13.90 2.61
CA LEU A 320 -30.19 13.61 3.41
C LEU A 320 -30.31 14.52 4.65
N ASN A 321 -29.21 14.73 5.37
CA ASN A 321 -29.17 15.59 6.55
C ASN A 321 -29.43 17.05 6.18
N THR A 322 -28.77 17.55 5.13
CA THR A 322 -28.95 18.92 4.64
C THR A 322 -30.38 19.14 4.17
N ALA A 323 -30.94 18.23 3.39
CA ALA A 323 -32.34 18.32 2.93
C ALA A 323 -33.34 18.27 4.09
N THR A 324 -33.10 17.44 5.11
CA THR A 324 -33.93 17.35 6.32
C THR A 324 -33.93 18.68 7.06
N VAL A 325 -32.78 19.31 7.26
CA VAL A 325 -32.68 20.63 7.90
C VAL A 325 -33.43 21.68 7.09
N ILE A 326 -33.18 21.74 5.78
CA ILE A 326 -33.84 22.69 4.86
C ILE A 326 -35.36 22.52 4.88
N THR A 327 -35.87 21.29 4.74
CA THR A 327 -37.33 21.03 4.67
C THR A 327 -38.02 21.23 6.01
N SER A 328 -37.33 21.04 7.14
CA SER A 328 -37.87 21.30 8.47
C SER A 328 -37.91 22.79 8.83
N GLN A 329 -36.95 23.58 8.33
CA GLN A 329 -36.88 25.02 8.56
C GLN A 329 -37.79 25.84 7.61
N SER A 330 -38.27 25.24 6.54
CA SER A 330 -39.13 25.87 5.56
C SER A 330 -40.59 26.06 6.05
N VAL A 331 -40.77 26.50 7.32
CA VAL A 331 -41.96 27.29 7.66
C VAL A 331 -41.75 28.64 6.99
N LYS A 332 -42.27 28.80 5.80
CA LYS A 332 -42.09 29.97 4.95
C LYS A 332 -42.47 31.21 5.75
N SER A 333 -41.50 32.08 6.04
CA SER A 333 -41.76 33.51 6.14
C SER A 333 -42.68 33.90 4.99
N GLU A 334 -43.60 34.82 5.21
CA GLU A 334 -44.69 35.18 4.27
C GLU A 334 -44.33 35.02 2.78
N PRO A 335 -45.18 34.36 1.98
CA PRO A 335 -44.79 33.98 0.62
C PRO A 335 -44.43 35.23 -0.17
N ASP A 336 -43.18 35.34 -0.53
CA ASP A 336 -42.75 36.21 -1.63
C ASP A 336 -43.67 35.84 -2.81
N LYS A 337 -44.30 36.85 -3.43
CA LYS A 337 -45.22 36.60 -4.57
C LYS A 337 -44.50 36.09 -5.80
N LEU A 338 -43.18 36.07 -5.77
CA LEU A 338 -42.32 35.70 -6.89
C LEU A 338 -42.25 34.18 -7.05
N ILE A 339 -42.33 33.70 -8.28
CA ILE A 339 -42.08 32.29 -8.64
C ILE A 339 -40.69 32.19 -9.25
N ARG A 340 -39.83 31.35 -8.64
CA ARG A 340 -38.45 31.15 -9.09
C ARG A 340 -38.31 29.86 -9.90
N ILE A 341 -37.86 30.03 -11.15
CA ILE A 341 -37.43 28.93 -12.02
C ILE A 341 -35.91 28.85 -11.93
N VAL A 342 -35.33 27.66 -11.66
CA VAL A 342 -33.88 27.51 -11.46
C VAL A 342 -33.26 26.57 -12.47
N TYR A 343 -32.08 26.97 -12.93
CA TYR A 343 -31.18 26.12 -13.69
C TYR A 343 -29.79 26.05 -13.02
N GLY A 344 -29.39 24.86 -12.61
CA GLY A 344 -28.03 24.61 -12.14
C GLY A 344 -27.10 24.31 -13.31
N SER A 345 -26.10 25.17 -13.56
CA SER A 345 -25.15 25.00 -14.66
C SER A 345 -23.72 24.95 -14.15
N GLY A 346 -23.05 23.79 -14.29
CA GLY A 346 -21.69 23.60 -13.81
C GLY A 346 -20.63 24.27 -14.70
N THR A 347 -20.85 24.34 -16.00
CA THR A 347 -19.90 24.85 -17.00
C THR A 347 -20.64 25.44 -18.21
N SER A 348 -19.93 26.24 -19.00
CA SER A 348 -20.48 26.81 -20.27
C SER A 348 -20.84 25.73 -21.32
N THR A 349 -20.46 24.48 -21.15
CA THR A 349 -20.88 23.37 -22.03
C THR A 349 -22.39 23.11 -21.99
N HIS A 350 -23.08 23.63 -20.97
CA HIS A 350 -24.55 23.52 -20.86
C HIS A 350 -25.33 24.58 -21.59
N ASN A 351 -24.67 25.50 -22.29
CA ASN A 351 -25.35 26.54 -23.06
C ASN A 351 -26.27 25.97 -24.17
N ILE A 352 -25.75 24.92 -24.87
CA ILE A 352 -26.51 24.23 -25.94
C ILE A 352 -27.70 23.45 -25.36
N ASP A 353 -27.49 22.76 -24.26
CA ASP A 353 -28.56 22.04 -23.55
C ASP A 353 -29.69 23.00 -23.11
N PHE A 354 -29.33 24.20 -22.67
CA PHE A 354 -30.29 25.21 -22.23
C PHE A 354 -31.18 25.71 -23.35
N GLU A 355 -30.70 25.70 -24.61
CA GLU A 355 -31.50 26.16 -25.78
C GLU A 355 -32.80 25.38 -25.95
N GLU A 356 -32.91 24.16 -25.45
CA GLU A 356 -34.14 23.34 -25.50
C GLU A 356 -35.30 23.96 -24.72
N ALA A 357 -35.02 24.72 -23.65
CA ALA A 357 -36.07 25.38 -22.84
C ALA A 357 -36.05 26.91 -22.97
N ALA A 358 -34.98 27.50 -23.46
CA ALA A 358 -34.68 28.92 -23.36
C ALA A 358 -35.69 29.81 -24.08
N PRO A 359 -36.16 29.53 -25.33
CA PRO A 359 -37.17 30.36 -26.01
C PRO A 359 -38.49 30.42 -25.24
N SER A 360 -38.94 29.26 -24.73
CA SER A 360 -40.20 29.17 -23.96
C SER A 360 -40.05 29.87 -22.61
N LEU A 361 -38.89 29.77 -21.95
CA LEU A 361 -38.62 30.46 -20.70
C LEU A 361 -38.59 32.00 -20.91
N ALA A 362 -37.93 32.47 -21.96
CA ALA A 362 -37.89 33.90 -22.26
C ALA A 362 -39.29 34.46 -22.54
N ARG A 363 -40.17 33.71 -23.21
CA ARG A 363 -41.56 34.04 -23.42
C ARG A 363 -42.31 34.13 -22.08
N ILE A 364 -42.16 33.16 -21.20
CA ILE A 364 -42.80 33.16 -19.89
C ILE A 364 -42.36 34.38 -19.06
N LEU A 365 -41.09 34.74 -19.06
CA LEU A 365 -40.58 35.91 -18.34
C LEU A 365 -41.15 37.24 -18.89
N LYS A 366 -41.33 37.32 -20.22
CA LYS A 366 -41.95 38.49 -20.84
C LYS A 366 -43.41 38.66 -20.44
N GLU A 367 -44.16 37.54 -20.35
CA GLU A 367 -45.59 37.50 -20.06
C GLU A 367 -45.87 37.64 -18.55
N ASN A 368 -44.95 37.23 -17.67
CA ASN A 368 -45.16 37.14 -16.22
C ASN A 368 -44.06 37.89 -15.45
N LYS A 369 -44.37 39.05 -14.93
CA LYS A 369 -43.42 39.91 -14.21
C LYS A 369 -43.06 39.39 -12.81
N ASP A 370 -43.86 38.48 -12.25
CA ASP A 370 -43.63 37.86 -10.95
C ASP A 370 -42.80 36.60 -11.04
N VAL A 371 -42.26 36.24 -12.24
CA VAL A 371 -41.42 35.09 -12.47
C VAL A 371 -39.95 35.52 -12.55
N ILE A 372 -39.12 34.84 -11.78
CA ILE A 372 -37.67 35.06 -11.73
C ILE A 372 -36.97 33.82 -12.27
N PHE A 373 -35.96 34.02 -13.11
CA PHE A 373 -35.07 32.95 -13.54
C PHE A 373 -33.77 33.01 -12.73
N ARG A 374 -33.52 31.98 -11.93
CA ARG A 374 -32.31 31.84 -11.13
C ARG A 374 -31.32 30.92 -11.82
N ILE A 375 -30.12 31.41 -12.02
CA ILE A 375 -28.98 30.65 -12.55
C ILE A 375 -28.01 30.39 -11.42
N ILE A 376 -27.67 29.12 -11.17
CA ILE A 376 -26.63 28.73 -10.20
C ILE A 376 -25.45 28.17 -11.01
N GLY A 377 -24.32 28.88 -11.01
CA GLY A 377 -23.11 28.58 -11.77
C GLY A 377 -22.92 29.47 -13.00
N ILE A 378 -22.48 28.91 -14.14
CA ILE A 378 -22.15 29.66 -15.37
C ILE A 378 -23.12 29.28 -16.46
N LEU A 379 -23.80 30.28 -17.02
CA LEU A 379 -24.69 30.15 -18.18
C LEU A 379 -24.64 31.45 -18.97
N ASP A 380 -24.35 31.33 -20.27
CA ASP A 380 -24.51 32.45 -21.22
C ASP A 380 -25.93 32.43 -21.74
N LEU A 381 -26.59 33.60 -21.67
CA LEU A 381 -27.96 33.71 -22.11
C LEU A 381 -28.00 34.20 -23.55
N PRO A 382 -28.89 33.62 -24.40
CA PRO A 382 -29.15 34.11 -25.76
C PRO A 382 -29.73 35.53 -25.79
N GLU A 383 -29.52 36.21 -26.91
CA GLU A 383 -29.92 37.62 -27.10
C GLU A 383 -31.40 37.90 -26.81
N TYR A 384 -32.30 36.93 -26.97
CA TYR A 384 -33.71 37.10 -26.69
C TYR A 384 -34.11 37.22 -25.21
N PHE A 385 -33.07 37.10 -24.29
CA PHE A 385 -33.20 37.48 -22.87
C PHE A 385 -32.87 38.96 -22.63
N ASN A 386 -32.40 39.71 -23.62
CA ASN A 386 -32.11 41.11 -23.47
C ASN A 386 -33.39 41.86 -23.08
N GLY A 387 -33.27 42.72 -22.07
CA GLY A 387 -34.40 43.44 -21.47
C GLY A 387 -35.16 42.69 -20.38
N LEU A 388 -34.67 41.50 -19.99
CA LEU A 388 -35.23 40.70 -18.90
C LEU A 388 -34.30 40.65 -17.68
N GLU A 389 -33.26 41.49 -17.62
CA GLU A 389 -32.20 41.44 -16.59
C GLU A 389 -32.78 41.57 -15.16
N SER A 390 -33.87 42.32 -15.00
CA SER A 390 -34.55 42.51 -13.71
C SER A 390 -35.23 41.22 -13.19
N GLN A 391 -35.45 40.24 -14.05
CA GLN A 391 -36.04 38.94 -13.74
C GLN A 391 -35.00 37.81 -13.72
N ILE A 392 -33.69 38.14 -13.75
CA ILE A 392 -32.60 37.15 -13.77
C ILE A 392 -31.74 37.27 -12.50
N GLU A 393 -31.76 36.25 -11.66
CA GLU A 393 -30.90 36.10 -10.50
C GLU A 393 -29.68 35.21 -10.86
N ARG A 394 -28.48 35.69 -10.56
CA ARG A 394 -27.24 34.89 -10.77
C ARG A 394 -26.53 34.60 -9.46
N ILE A 395 -26.34 33.31 -9.17
CA ILE A 395 -25.58 32.82 -8.06
C ILE A 395 -24.33 32.10 -8.63
N GLY A 396 -23.14 32.49 -8.16
CA GLY A 396 -21.90 31.87 -8.59
C GLY A 396 -21.73 30.46 -8.04
N PHE A 397 -20.56 29.87 -8.28
CA PHE A 397 -20.22 28.57 -7.67
C PHE A 397 -20.25 28.65 -6.14
N CYS A 398 -20.94 27.70 -5.52
CA CYS A 398 -21.10 27.59 -4.08
C CYS A 398 -20.81 26.15 -3.60
N GLN A 399 -20.76 25.97 -2.29
CA GLN A 399 -20.64 24.64 -1.69
C GLN A 399 -21.94 23.87 -1.88
N TYR A 400 -21.86 22.54 -1.86
CA TYR A 400 -23.02 21.68 -2.16
C TYR A 400 -24.23 21.92 -1.23
N ASP A 401 -23.99 22.13 0.06
CA ASP A 401 -25.05 22.43 1.04
C ASP A 401 -25.73 23.78 0.75
N GLU A 402 -24.94 24.77 0.32
CA GLU A 402 -25.47 26.08 -0.11
C GLU A 402 -26.25 25.95 -1.42
N TYR A 403 -25.76 25.12 -2.35
CA TYR A 403 -26.47 24.84 -3.59
C TYR A 403 -27.86 24.24 -3.32
N LEU A 404 -27.98 23.24 -2.44
CA LEU A 404 -29.27 22.65 -2.07
C LEU A 404 -30.19 23.66 -1.41
N ARG A 405 -29.66 24.58 -0.59
CA ARG A 405 -30.46 25.67 0.01
C ARG A 405 -30.98 26.63 -1.06
N TYR A 406 -30.11 27.14 -1.96
CA TYR A 406 -30.53 28.00 -3.04
C TYR A 406 -31.54 27.32 -3.98
N LEU A 407 -31.41 26.02 -4.20
CA LEU A 407 -32.36 25.23 -4.97
C LEU A 407 -33.70 25.15 -4.26
N SER A 408 -33.73 24.93 -2.94
CA SER A 408 -34.97 24.84 -2.15
C SER A 408 -35.77 26.12 -2.06
N GLU A 409 -35.16 27.29 -2.31
CA GLU A 409 -35.82 28.58 -2.39
C GLU A 409 -36.58 28.77 -3.70
N CYS A 410 -36.46 27.84 -4.67
CA CYS A 410 -37.07 27.87 -5.97
C CYS A 410 -38.36 27.05 -6.03
N ASP A 411 -39.16 27.28 -7.02
CA ASP A 411 -40.46 26.62 -7.25
C ASP A 411 -40.37 25.56 -8.34
N ILE A 412 -39.59 25.82 -9.38
CA ILE A 412 -39.46 24.97 -10.56
C ILE A 412 -37.99 24.81 -10.91
N SER A 413 -37.53 23.57 -11.01
CA SER A 413 -36.20 23.23 -11.52
C SER A 413 -36.29 22.76 -12.97
N ILE A 414 -35.38 23.20 -13.82
CA ILE A 414 -35.35 22.75 -15.21
C ILE A 414 -34.11 21.91 -15.47
N ALA A 415 -34.29 20.84 -16.27
CA ALA A 415 -33.24 19.98 -16.73
C ALA A 415 -33.33 19.75 -18.24
N PRO A 416 -33.14 20.83 -19.05
CA PRO A 416 -33.08 20.72 -20.48
C PRO A 416 -31.80 20.03 -20.92
N LEU A 417 -31.89 19.13 -21.89
CA LEU A 417 -30.80 18.45 -22.54
C LEU A 417 -31.07 18.28 -24.02
N GLU A 418 -30.12 18.61 -24.87
CA GLU A 418 -30.18 18.33 -26.30
C GLU A 418 -30.34 16.83 -26.55
N ASN A 419 -31.18 16.45 -27.51
CA ASN A 419 -31.34 15.03 -27.88
C ASN A 419 -30.13 14.55 -28.69
N TYR A 420 -29.12 14.11 -27.97
CA TYR A 420 -27.84 13.60 -28.48
C TYR A 420 -27.32 12.42 -27.63
N ILE A 421 -26.65 11.50 -28.26
CA ILE A 421 -26.18 10.25 -27.61
C ILE A 421 -25.34 10.48 -26.32
N PHE A 422 -24.53 11.54 -26.27
CA PHE A 422 -23.80 11.93 -25.07
C PHE A 422 -24.75 12.25 -23.91
N ASN A 423 -25.85 12.94 -24.20
CA ASN A 423 -26.85 13.34 -23.21
C ASN A 423 -27.75 12.15 -22.79
N GLU A 424 -28.01 11.19 -23.69
CA GLU A 424 -28.69 9.93 -23.34
C GLU A 424 -27.90 9.10 -22.31
N SER A 425 -26.61 9.31 -22.24
CA SER A 425 -25.73 8.66 -21.27
C SER A 425 -25.67 9.38 -19.91
N LYS A 426 -26.17 10.63 -19.81
CA LYS A 426 -26.14 11.43 -18.56
C LYS A 426 -27.08 10.86 -17.49
N SER A 427 -26.80 11.18 -16.24
CA SER A 427 -27.59 10.77 -15.08
C SER A 427 -28.69 11.78 -14.74
N ASN A 428 -29.63 11.35 -13.92
CA ASN A 428 -30.78 12.12 -13.43
C ASN A 428 -30.48 12.96 -12.17
N ILE A 429 -29.24 13.32 -11.91
CA ILE A 429 -28.84 14.06 -10.68
C ILE A 429 -29.67 15.32 -10.47
N LYS A 430 -29.96 16.12 -11.54
CA LYS A 430 -30.72 17.32 -11.40
C LYS A 430 -32.15 17.07 -10.87
N TYR A 431 -32.76 15.96 -11.27
CA TYR A 431 -34.06 15.54 -10.73
C TYR A 431 -33.94 15.10 -9.26
N ILE A 432 -32.92 14.32 -8.92
CA ILE A 432 -32.70 13.84 -7.54
C ILE A 432 -32.48 15.02 -6.59
N GLU A 433 -31.62 15.98 -6.96
CA GLU A 433 -31.30 17.16 -6.15
C GLU A 433 -32.51 18.09 -5.96
N ALA A 434 -33.28 18.34 -7.00
CA ALA A 434 -34.50 19.15 -6.92
C ALA A 434 -35.57 18.45 -6.06
N SER A 435 -35.77 17.16 -6.29
CA SER A 435 -36.83 16.39 -5.61
C SER A 435 -36.57 16.26 -4.12
N ILE A 436 -35.30 16.05 -3.69
CA ILE A 436 -34.99 15.88 -2.26
C ILE A 436 -35.21 17.15 -1.43
N VAL A 437 -35.20 18.32 -2.06
CA VAL A 437 -35.55 19.61 -1.46
C VAL A 437 -36.95 20.10 -1.82
N LYS A 438 -37.82 19.22 -2.36
CA LYS A 438 -39.22 19.47 -2.71
C LYS A 438 -39.40 20.58 -3.75
N VAL A 439 -38.60 20.56 -4.80
CA VAL A 439 -38.73 21.43 -5.98
C VAL A 439 -39.18 20.60 -7.17
N THR A 440 -40.23 21.07 -7.87
CA THR A 440 -40.78 20.37 -9.03
C THR A 440 -39.89 20.51 -10.24
N SER A 441 -39.69 19.43 -10.98
CA SER A 441 -38.83 19.40 -12.17
C SER A 441 -39.59 19.38 -13.47
N ILE A 442 -39.07 20.11 -14.49
CA ILE A 442 -39.39 19.94 -15.92
C ILE A 442 -38.12 19.50 -16.61
N SER A 443 -38.14 18.39 -17.35
CA SER A 443 -36.96 17.79 -17.95
C SER A 443 -37.19 17.42 -19.42
N SER A 444 -36.12 17.36 -20.21
CA SER A 444 -36.15 16.81 -21.57
C SER A 444 -36.49 15.31 -21.57
N PRO A 445 -37.03 14.74 -22.65
CA PRO A 445 -37.49 13.35 -22.73
C PRO A 445 -36.37 12.36 -22.98
N LEU A 446 -35.24 12.52 -22.29
CA LEU A 446 -34.11 11.58 -22.35
C LEU A 446 -34.26 10.46 -21.33
N SER A 447 -33.63 9.31 -21.62
CA SER A 447 -33.76 8.08 -20.82
C SER A 447 -33.42 8.27 -19.33
N ALA A 448 -32.48 9.15 -19.01
CA ALA A 448 -32.15 9.50 -17.65
C ALA A 448 -33.35 10.04 -16.84
N PHE A 449 -34.22 10.81 -17.47
CA PHE A 449 -35.39 11.42 -16.82
C PHE A 449 -36.64 10.57 -17.01
N THR A 450 -36.89 10.03 -18.23
CA THR A 450 -38.09 9.21 -18.51
C THR A 450 -38.14 7.91 -17.74
N SER A 451 -36.99 7.42 -17.26
CA SER A 451 -36.91 6.26 -16.38
C SER A 451 -37.40 6.50 -14.94
N VAL A 452 -37.44 7.76 -14.49
CA VAL A 452 -37.77 8.12 -13.10
C VAL A 452 -38.94 9.12 -12.98
N ILE A 453 -39.23 9.88 -14.03
CA ILE A 453 -40.35 10.83 -14.09
C ILE A 453 -41.52 10.18 -14.80
N THR A 454 -42.61 9.97 -14.08
CA THR A 454 -43.91 9.73 -14.65
C THR A 454 -44.55 11.10 -14.92
N ASN A 455 -44.66 11.44 -16.22
CA ASN A 455 -45.11 12.78 -16.64
C ASN A 455 -46.48 13.14 -16.05
N GLY A 456 -46.52 14.23 -15.31
CA GLY A 456 -47.72 14.72 -14.64
C GLY A 456 -48.03 14.13 -13.27
N GLU A 457 -47.22 13.20 -12.78
CA GLU A 457 -47.37 12.59 -11.45
C GLU A 457 -46.26 13.03 -10.48
N ASN A 458 -45.00 12.96 -10.89
CA ASN A 458 -43.83 13.32 -10.04
C ASN A 458 -42.84 14.26 -10.73
N GLY A 459 -43.26 14.89 -11.84
CA GLY A 459 -42.54 15.85 -12.63
C GLY A 459 -43.16 16.03 -14.00
N LEU A 460 -42.57 16.89 -14.81
CA LEU A 460 -43.01 17.08 -16.18
C LEU A 460 -41.89 16.73 -17.17
N ILE A 461 -42.27 16.15 -18.30
CA ILE A 461 -41.42 15.90 -19.46
C ILE A 461 -41.86 16.80 -20.58
N ALA A 462 -40.94 17.55 -21.18
CA ALA A 462 -41.20 18.47 -22.30
C ALA A 462 -40.21 18.22 -23.43
N LYS A 463 -40.72 18.02 -24.65
CA LYS A 463 -39.96 17.73 -25.87
C LYS A 463 -39.89 18.93 -26.81
N THR A 464 -40.99 19.66 -26.92
CA THR A 464 -41.12 20.78 -27.82
C THR A 464 -41.19 22.10 -27.07
N GLN A 465 -40.94 23.22 -27.78
CA GLN A 465 -41.10 24.57 -27.21
C GLN A 465 -42.50 24.80 -26.62
N ASP A 466 -43.54 24.29 -27.29
CA ASP A 466 -44.91 24.41 -26.81
C ASP A 466 -45.12 23.60 -25.53
N GLU A 467 -44.55 22.38 -25.42
CA GLU A 467 -44.64 21.59 -24.19
C GLU A 467 -43.89 22.24 -23.04
N TRP A 468 -42.71 22.82 -23.28
CA TRP A 468 -41.96 23.60 -22.27
C TRP A 468 -42.81 24.81 -21.83
N TYR A 469 -43.39 25.57 -22.76
CA TYR A 469 -44.23 26.70 -22.44
C TYR A 469 -45.47 26.29 -21.64
N GLN A 470 -46.19 25.25 -22.06
CA GLN A 470 -47.37 24.73 -21.36
C GLN A 470 -46.99 24.20 -19.94
N GLY A 471 -45.85 23.50 -19.82
CA GLY A 471 -45.33 23.04 -18.56
C GLY A 471 -45.06 24.19 -17.59
N PHE A 472 -44.32 25.22 -18.03
CA PHE A 472 -44.10 26.42 -17.23
C PHE A 472 -45.45 27.10 -16.85
N SER A 473 -46.31 27.36 -17.81
CA SER A 473 -47.59 28.03 -17.57
C SER A 473 -48.44 27.28 -16.55
N LYS A 474 -48.53 25.95 -16.66
CA LYS A 474 -49.28 25.13 -15.72
C LYS A 474 -48.72 25.19 -14.30
N LEU A 475 -47.38 25.03 -14.14
CA LEU A 475 -46.72 25.06 -12.82
C LEU A 475 -46.71 26.46 -12.19
N ILE A 476 -46.70 27.52 -12.97
CA ILE A 476 -46.80 28.91 -12.50
C ILE A 476 -48.22 29.18 -11.97
N ASN A 477 -49.23 28.83 -12.74
CA ASN A 477 -50.63 29.18 -12.45
C ASN A 477 -51.30 28.25 -11.43
N ASP A 478 -50.84 27.00 -11.30
CA ASP A 478 -51.42 26.02 -10.39
C ASP A 478 -50.40 25.64 -9.27
N LYS A 479 -50.39 26.42 -8.21
CA LYS A 479 -49.56 26.21 -7.04
C LYS A 479 -49.83 24.83 -6.39
N LYS A 480 -51.11 24.41 -6.33
CA LYS A 480 -51.47 23.15 -5.69
C LYS A 480 -50.86 21.98 -6.47
N TYR A 481 -51.06 21.97 -7.78
CA TYR A 481 -50.50 20.95 -8.63
C TYR A 481 -48.97 20.90 -8.58
N ARG A 482 -48.30 22.07 -8.58
CA ARG A 482 -46.85 22.17 -8.42
C ARG A 482 -46.36 21.50 -7.14
N LEU A 483 -47.02 21.77 -6.01
CA LEU A 483 -46.66 21.18 -4.72
C LEU A 483 -46.93 19.66 -4.64
N GLU A 484 -48.02 19.19 -5.27
CA GLU A 484 -48.36 17.76 -5.38
C GLU A 484 -47.28 17.01 -6.16
N LEU A 485 -46.81 17.56 -7.29
CA LEU A 485 -45.68 16.99 -8.04
C LEU A 485 -44.39 16.94 -7.22
N ALA A 486 -44.08 18.03 -6.49
CA ALA A 486 -42.90 18.12 -5.67
C ALA A 486 -42.88 17.06 -4.54
N ASP A 487 -44.05 16.89 -3.87
CA ASP A 487 -44.16 15.87 -2.82
C ASP A 487 -44.11 14.44 -3.37
N ALA A 488 -44.69 14.21 -4.55
CA ALA A 488 -44.59 12.92 -5.22
C ALA A 488 -43.14 12.61 -5.65
N ALA A 489 -42.42 13.59 -6.21
CA ALA A 489 -41.03 13.50 -6.55
C ALA A 489 -40.15 13.22 -5.33
N TYR A 490 -40.36 13.93 -4.22
CA TYR A 490 -39.65 13.70 -2.95
C TYR A 490 -39.82 12.27 -2.45
N LYS A 491 -41.03 11.73 -2.43
CA LYS A 491 -41.31 10.35 -2.04
C LYS A 491 -40.63 9.36 -2.98
N ASN A 492 -40.68 9.61 -4.29
CA ASN A 492 -40.06 8.78 -5.30
C ASN A 492 -38.53 8.68 -5.07
N VAL A 493 -37.87 9.82 -4.84
CA VAL A 493 -36.41 9.86 -4.67
C VAL A 493 -35.96 9.17 -3.39
N LEU A 494 -36.70 9.36 -2.28
CA LEU A 494 -36.44 8.64 -1.04
C LEU A 494 -36.61 7.13 -1.20
N GLN A 495 -37.64 6.71 -1.96
CA GLN A 495 -37.89 5.28 -2.17
C GLN A 495 -36.82 4.60 -3.01
N HIS A 496 -36.30 5.25 -4.06
CA HIS A 496 -35.46 4.60 -5.06
C HIS A 496 -33.96 4.92 -4.91
N TYR A 497 -33.59 6.09 -4.37
CA TYR A 497 -32.20 6.59 -4.31
C TYR A 497 -31.61 6.68 -2.91
N GLU A 498 -32.34 6.20 -1.90
CA GLU A 498 -31.77 6.02 -0.57
C GLU A 498 -30.54 5.10 -0.63
N PRO A 499 -29.47 5.38 0.15
CA PRO A 499 -28.22 4.62 0.11
C PRO A 499 -28.43 3.11 0.21
N SER A 500 -29.33 2.65 1.06
CA SER A 500 -29.64 1.23 1.25
C SER A 500 -30.20 0.54 0.00
N GLN A 501 -30.89 1.28 -0.88
CA GLN A 501 -31.41 0.72 -2.14
C GLN A 501 -30.31 0.61 -3.20
N ILE A 502 -29.52 1.67 -3.37
CA ILE A 502 -28.42 1.66 -4.33
C ILE A 502 -27.31 0.70 -3.91
N ALA A 503 -27.05 0.55 -2.60
CA ALA A 503 -26.09 -0.46 -2.10
C ALA A 503 -26.43 -1.89 -2.55
N LYS A 504 -27.71 -2.21 -2.79
CA LYS A 504 -28.11 -3.52 -3.33
C LYS A 504 -27.56 -3.76 -4.74
N GLN A 505 -27.41 -2.69 -5.54
CA GLN A 505 -26.84 -2.78 -6.89
C GLN A 505 -25.36 -3.19 -6.85
N LEU A 506 -24.60 -2.84 -5.80
CA LEU A 506 -23.20 -3.24 -5.65
C LEU A 506 -23.01 -4.75 -5.53
N LYS A 507 -24.05 -5.50 -5.16
CA LYS A 507 -23.96 -6.96 -5.00
C LYS A 507 -23.54 -7.69 -6.29
N VAL A 508 -23.80 -7.11 -7.46
CA VAL A 508 -23.41 -7.68 -8.75
C VAL A 508 -21.88 -7.63 -8.96
N LEU A 509 -21.21 -6.67 -8.31
CA LEU A 509 -19.76 -6.51 -8.37
C LEU A 509 -19.04 -7.48 -7.43
N LEU A 510 -19.72 -7.89 -6.36
CA LEU A 510 -19.13 -8.68 -5.29
C LEU A 510 -19.01 -10.16 -5.70
N PRO A 511 -17.97 -10.86 -5.27
CA PRO A 511 -17.87 -12.30 -5.43
C PRO A 511 -19.02 -12.99 -4.66
N LYS A 512 -19.45 -14.14 -5.14
CA LYS A 512 -20.28 -15.00 -4.31
C LYS A 512 -19.48 -15.35 -3.05
N GLN A 513 -20.02 -15.08 -1.86
CA GLN A 513 -19.36 -15.46 -0.63
C GLN A 513 -19.15 -16.97 -0.61
N ILE A 514 -17.89 -17.38 -0.72
CA ILE A 514 -17.49 -18.77 -0.54
C ILE A 514 -17.24 -18.95 0.95
N LYS A 515 -17.96 -19.89 1.57
CA LYS A 515 -17.66 -20.26 2.96
C LYS A 515 -16.22 -20.73 3.04
N LYS A 516 -15.48 -20.26 4.03
CA LYS A 516 -14.14 -20.69 4.41
C LYS A 516 -14.13 -22.24 4.48
N GLN A 517 -13.49 -22.89 3.52
CA GLN A 517 -13.50 -24.35 3.42
C GLN A 517 -12.37 -24.98 4.22
N ARG A 518 -11.28 -24.22 4.47
CA ARG A 518 -10.07 -24.69 5.15
C ARG A 518 -9.72 -23.76 6.29
N LYS A 519 -9.03 -24.28 7.29
CA LYS A 519 -8.44 -23.45 8.34
C LYS A 519 -7.32 -22.60 7.76
N ARG A 520 -7.24 -21.35 8.16
CA ARG A 520 -6.21 -20.41 7.70
C ARG A 520 -5.12 -20.27 8.74
N LEU A 521 -3.93 -20.68 8.38
CA LEU A 521 -2.72 -20.48 9.17
C LEU A 521 -1.95 -19.27 8.63
N ILE A 522 -1.71 -18.26 9.47
CA ILE A 522 -0.78 -17.18 9.15
C ILE A 522 0.52 -17.35 9.94
N SER A 523 1.65 -17.39 9.21
CA SER A 523 2.97 -17.56 9.79
C SER A 523 3.75 -16.25 9.72
N PHE A 524 4.41 -15.85 10.83
CA PHE A 524 5.21 -14.63 10.91
C PHE A 524 6.69 -15.00 11.07
N ASN A 525 7.52 -14.54 10.14
CA ASN A 525 8.97 -14.67 10.25
C ASN A 525 9.69 -13.50 9.58
N VAL A 526 10.73 -12.97 10.22
CA VAL A 526 11.48 -11.81 9.72
C VAL A 526 12.04 -12.03 8.32
N PHE A 527 12.50 -13.22 8.01
CA PHE A 527 12.97 -13.62 6.68
C PHE A 527 12.11 -14.75 6.12
N TYR A 528 11.91 -14.75 4.82
CA TYR A 528 11.22 -15.81 4.11
C TYR A 528 11.61 -15.80 2.63
N ARG A 529 11.35 -16.90 1.92
CA ARG A 529 11.64 -17.00 0.48
C ARG A 529 11.16 -15.77 -0.31
N PRO A 530 11.97 -15.33 -1.25
CA PRO A 530 13.23 -15.89 -1.73
C PRO A 530 14.46 -15.42 -0.92
N ARG A 531 14.26 -14.71 0.18
CA ARG A 531 15.30 -14.15 1.05
C ARG A 531 15.46 -14.97 2.33
N SER A 532 15.63 -16.27 2.17
CA SER A 532 15.82 -17.18 3.30
C SER A 532 17.15 -16.91 3.99
N PHE A 533 17.12 -16.76 5.32
CA PHE A 533 18.32 -16.57 6.13
C PHE A 533 18.15 -17.20 7.51
N GLY A 534 19.11 -18.06 7.89
CA GLY A 534 19.18 -18.66 9.22
C GLY A 534 18.30 -19.89 9.42
N GLY A 535 18.62 -20.70 10.45
CA GLY A 535 17.97 -21.97 10.75
C GLY A 535 16.46 -21.84 11.05
N ALA A 536 16.06 -20.80 11.80
CA ALA A 536 14.66 -20.55 12.12
C ALA A 536 13.81 -20.33 10.85
N THR A 537 14.37 -19.66 9.84
CA THR A 537 13.70 -19.45 8.55
C THR A 537 13.53 -20.76 7.79
N ILE A 538 14.59 -21.60 7.76
CA ILE A 538 14.51 -22.92 7.12
C ILE A 538 13.40 -23.77 7.77
N VAL A 539 13.34 -23.78 9.11
CA VAL A 539 12.27 -24.49 9.83
C VAL A 539 10.90 -23.97 9.48
N ALA A 540 10.68 -22.65 9.51
CA ALA A 540 9.40 -22.04 9.18
C ALA A 540 8.97 -22.38 7.74
N GLU A 541 9.89 -22.33 6.77
CA GLU A 541 9.64 -22.64 5.37
C GLU A 541 9.28 -24.12 5.17
N GLN A 542 10.05 -25.03 5.75
CA GLN A 542 9.82 -26.47 5.60
C GLN A 542 8.49 -26.91 6.24
N ILE A 543 8.18 -26.37 7.43
CA ILE A 543 6.90 -26.66 8.09
C ILE A 543 5.72 -26.09 7.29
N ASN A 544 5.81 -24.85 6.80
CA ASN A 544 4.76 -24.27 5.98
C ASN A 544 4.55 -25.05 4.68
N ASP A 545 5.61 -25.48 4.00
CA ASP A 545 5.50 -26.31 2.78
C ASP A 545 4.79 -27.65 3.06
N LEU A 546 5.05 -28.29 4.19
CA LEU A 546 4.37 -29.51 4.58
C LEU A 546 2.91 -29.27 4.97
N ILE A 547 2.61 -28.16 5.64
CA ILE A 547 1.22 -27.82 6.00
C ILE A 547 0.40 -27.45 4.76
N VAL A 548 0.99 -26.78 3.77
CA VAL A 548 0.31 -26.51 2.47
C VAL A 548 -0.18 -27.77 1.79
N GLN A 549 0.52 -28.91 1.97
CA GLN A 549 0.13 -30.21 1.41
C GLN A 549 -1.06 -30.83 2.16
N GLU A 550 -1.35 -30.38 3.39
CA GLU A 550 -2.53 -30.81 4.14
C GLU A 550 -3.80 -30.18 3.53
N GLN A 551 -4.82 -31.00 3.27
CA GLN A 551 -6.06 -30.53 2.65
C GLN A 551 -6.87 -29.58 3.56
N ASP A 552 -6.61 -29.60 4.86
CA ASP A 552 -7.37 -28.85 5.87
C ASP A 552 -6.88 -27.41 6.07
N TYR A 553 -5.72 -27.04 5.49
CA TYR A 553 -5.09 -25.74 5.75
C TYR A 553 -4.83 -24.92 4.50
N GLU A 554 -5.02 -23.61 4.62
CA GLU A 554 -4.45 -22.57 3.76
C GLU A 554 -3.37 -21.84 4.51
N VAL A 555 -2.19 -21.65 3.90
CA VAL A 555 -1.04 -21.03 4.56
C VAL A 555 -0.74 -19.67 3.98
N PHE A 556 -0.60 -18.69 4.87
CA PHE A 556 -0.21 -17.32 4.60
C PHE A 556 1.06 -17.00 5.37
N VAL A 557 1.88 -16.11 4.86
CA VAL A 557 3.12 -15.68 5.53
C VAL A 557 3.22 -14.16 5.54
N VAL A 558 3.62 -13.60 6.67
CA VAL A 558 4.04 -12.21 6.80
C VAL A 558 5.53 -12.17 7.06
N THR A 559 6.26 -11.45 6.21
CA THR A 559 7.72 -11.32 6.30
C THR A 559 8.16 -9.89 6.02
N THR A 560 9.45 -9.61 6.16
CA THR A 560 10.01 -8.30 5.85
C THR A 560 10.66 -8.26 4.47
N LEU A 561 10.62 -7.09 3.86
CA LEU A 561 11.38 -6.76 2.65
C LEU A 561 12.26 -5.54 2.91
N PRO A 562 13.45 -5.45 2.30
CA PRO A 562 14.29 -4.26 2.41
C PRO A 562 13.68 -3.10 1.65
N GLN A 563 13.96 -1.89 2.12
CA GLN A 563 13.62 -0.69 1.39
C GLN A 563 14.40 -0.60 0.09
N THR A 564 13.69 -0.36 -1.00
CA THR A 564 14.26 -0.15 -2.34
C THR A 564 13.69 1.15 -2.93
N SER A 565 14.17 1.55 -4.12
CA SER A 565 13.59 2.68 -4.86
C SER A 565 12.14 2.44 -5.31
N TYR A 566 11.71 1.19 -5.34
CA TYR A 566 10.38 0.77 -5.82
C TYR A 566 9.39 0.41 -4.71
N LEU A 567 9.86 0.31 -3.46
CA LEU A 567 9.05 0.00 -2.30
C LEU A 567 9.18 1.12 -1.26
N GLN A 568 8.06 1.74 -0.94
CA GLN A 568 8.01 2.74 0.12
C GLN A 568 8.04 2.07 1.50
N PRO A 569 8.59 2.75 2.53
CA PRO A 569 8.51 2.26 3.90
C PRO A 569 7.09 1.87 4.29
N TYR A 570 6.97 0.70 4.91
CA TYR A 570 5.70 0.11 5.38
C TYR A 570 4.70 -0.26 4.28
N SER A 571 5.09 -0.22 3.01
CA SER A 571 4.25 -0.77 1.95
C SER A 571 4.29 -2.30 1.96
N VAL A 572 3.23 -2.91 1.43
CA VAL A 572 3.12 -4.37 1.30
C VAL A 572 3.29 -4.77 -0.16
N MET A 573 4.02 -5.85 -0.37
CA MET A 573 4.04 -6.59 -1.62
C MET A 573 3.47 -8.00 -1.39
N ARG A 574 2.43 -8.36 -2.14
CA ARG A 574 1.83 -9.70 -2.10
C ARG A 574 2.35 -10.55 -3.26
N TYR A 575 2.74 -11.78 -2.98
CA TYR A 575 3.19 -12.75 -3.97
C TYR A 575 2.89 -14.18 -3.51
N GLU A 576 3.03 -15.16 -4.41
CA GLU A 576 2.78 -16.56 -4.11
C GLU A 576 4.01 -17.41 -4.45
N LEU A 577 4.39 -18.32 -3.55
CA LEU A 577 5.43 -19.32 -3.75
C LEU A 577 5.02 -20.65 -3.13
N ASN A 578 5.19 -21.73 -3.85
CA ASN A 578 4.92 -23.10 -3.37
C ASN A 578 3.52 -23.27 -2.73
N GLY A 579 2.49 -22.59 -3.31
CA GLY A 579 1.13 -22.63 -2.77
C GLY A 579 0.89 -21.76 -1.52
N THR A 580 1.89 -21.06 -1.04
CA THR A 580 1.82 -20.11 0.08
C THR A 580 1.65 -18.71 -0.43
N THR A 581 0.68 -17.96 0.09
CA THR A 581 0.54 -16.52 -0.16
C THR A 581 1.37 -15.72 0.84
N ILE A 582 2.24 -14.84 0.36
CA ILE A 582 3.22 -14.11 1.16
C ILE A 582 2.96 -12.62 1.09
N PHE A 583 2.94 -11.96 2.24
CA PHE A 583 2.88 -10.52 2.41
C PHE A 583 4.22 -10.01 2.92
N GLY A 584 5.00 -9.41 2.03
CA GLY A 584 6.26 -8.78 2.39
C GLY A 584 6.06 -7.32 2.78
N ILE A 585 6.37 -6.96 4.02
CA ILE A 585 6.31 -5.58 4.52
C ILE A 585 7.67 -4.92 4.30
N CYS A 586 7.69 -3.83 3.54
CA CYS A 586 8.91 -3.05 3.32
C CYS A 586 9.32 -2.31 4.59
N LEU A 587 10.44 -2.68 5.18
CA LEU A 587 10.97 -2.03 6.37
C LEU A 587 12.16 -1.12 6.02
N PRO A 588 12.17 0.13 6.51
CA PRO A 588 13.39 0.95 6.52
C PRO A 588 14.43 0.33 7.48
N ASN A 589 15.71 0.53 7.20
CA ASN A 589 16.80 -0.10 7.98
C ASN A 589 16.70 0.16 9.49
N GLU A 590 16.32 1.35 9.89
CA GLU A 590 16.13 1.73 11.29
C GLU A 590 14.96 1.02 11.98
N ALA A 591 14.04 0.45 11.24
CA ALA A 591 12.93 -0.31 11.79
C ALA A 591 13.28 -1.78 12.07
N MET A 592 14.36 -2.30 11.48
CA MET A 592 14.77 -3.72 11.67
C MET A 592 15.17 -4.05 13.10
N GLU A 593 15.60 -3.08 13.88
CA GLU A 593 16.00 -3.26 15.28
C GLU A 593 14.86 -2.94 16.28
N GLN A 594 13.70 -2.44 15.77
CA GLN A 594 12.58 -2.07 16.63
C GLN A 594 11.79 -3.29 17.05
N TYR A 595 11.46 -3.38 18.32
CA TYR A 595 10.57 -4.41 18.88
C TYR A 595 9.11 -3.94 19.02
N GLU A 596 8.85 -2.64 18.85
CA GLU A 596 7.55 -2.00 18.70
C GLU A 596 7.56 -1.05 17.50
N ASN A 597 6.56 -1.14 16.63
CA ASN A 597 6.40 -0.24 15.51
C ASN A 597 4.92 -0.14 15.14
N LYS A 598 4.33 1.04 15.40
CA LYS A 598 2.91 1.29 15.14
C LYS A 598 2.54 1.15 13.65
N ASN A 599 3.43 1.51 12.74
CA ASN A 599 3.15 1.40 11.31
C ASN A 599 3.11 -0.07 10.88
N VAL A 600 4.02 -0.89 11.40
CA VAL A 600 4.02 -2.34 11.17
C VAL A 600 2.76 -2.98 11.77
N TYR A 601 2.39 -2.60 13.00
CA TYR A 601 1.17 -3.06 13.64
C TYR A 601 -0.08 -2.76 12.79
N ASN A 602 -0.21 -1.55 12.26
CA ASN A 602 -1.34 -1.18 11.41
C ASN A 602 -1.39 -2.02 10.13
N VAL A 603 -0.26 -2.20 9.47
CA VAL A 603 -0.16 -3.01 8.25
C VAL A 603 -0.51 -4.49 8.53
N ILE A 604 0.00 -5.04 9.63
CA ILE A 604 -0.34 -6.41 10.05
C ILE A 604 -1.84 -6.51 10.34
N SER A 605 -2.42 -5.51 10.99
CA SER A 605 -3.87 -5.45 11.25
C SER A 605 -4.69 -5.52 9.95
N ASP A 606 -4.30 -4.75 8.93
CA ASP A 606 -4.95 -4.78 7.62
C ASP A 606 -4.80 -6.16 6.93
N ILE A 607 -3.65 -6.80 7.07
CA ILE A 607 -3.43 -8.16 6.54
C ILE A 607 -4.32 -9.17 7.28
N LEU A 608 -4.43 -9.08 8.61
CA LEU A 608 -5.27 -9.97 9.40
C LEU A 608 -6.75 -9.81 9.07
N ASP A 609 -7.22 -8.57 8.87
CA ASP A 609 -8.60 -8.29 8.47
C ASP A 609 -8.90 -8.83 7.06
N LEU A 610 -7.92 -8.80 6.15
CA LEU A 610 -8.03 -9.35 4.81
C LEU A 610 -8.04 -10.89 4.83
N VAL A 611 -7.13 -11.52 5.57
CA VAL A 611 -6.90 -12.97 5.59
C VAL A 611 -7.91 -13.68 6.48
N ASP A 612 -8.33 -13.06 7.59
CA ASP A 612 -9.16 -13.67 8.64
C ASP A 612 -8.62 -15.06 9.06
N PRO A 613 -7.40 -15.14 9.63
CA PRO A 613 -6.78 -16.42 9.98
C PRO A 613 -7.40 -17.03 11.24
N ASP A 614 -7.41 -18.36 11.32
CA ASP A 614 -7.81 -19.10 12.51
C ASP A 614 -6.65 -19.27 13.50
N ILE A 615 -5.44 -19.35 12.97
CA ILE A 615 -4.21 -19.67 13.73
C ILE A 615 -3.09 -18.75 13.25
N ALA A 616 -2.35 -18.19 14.19
CA ALA A 616 -1.11 -17.44 13.96
C ALA A 616 0.07 -18.20 14.53
N HIS A 617 1.01 -18.61 13.68
CA HIS A 617 2.28 -19.21 14.09
C HIS A 617 3.40 -18.19 13.99
N ILE A 618 3.94 -17.80 15.12
CA ILE A 618 4.92 -16.73 15.24
C ILE A 618 6.31 -17.35 15.49
N HIS A 619 7.23 -17.05 14.60
CA HIS A 619 8.64 -17.46 14.67
C HIS A 619 9.53 -16.27 15.10
N CYS A 620 10.51 -15.90 14.29
CA CYS A 620 11.35 -14.74 14.54
C CYS A 620 10.68 -13.47 14.02
N ILE A 621 10.38 -12.53 14.91
CA ILE A 621 9.66 -11.30 14.59
C ILE A 621 10.48 -10.02 14.80
N GLN A 622 11.79 -10.12 14.79
CA GLN A 622 12.68 -8.95 14.80
C GLN A 622 12.32 -8.05 13.60
N GLY A 623 12.14 -6.76 13.86
CA GLY A 623 11.65 -5.82 12.84
C GLY A 623 10.13 -5.80 12.63
N LEU A 624 9.43 -6.95 12.71
CA LEU A 624 7.96 -6.97 12.78
C LEU A 624 7.46 -6.50 14.15
N GLY A 625 8.21 -6.81 15.20
CA GLY A 625 7.93 -6.42 16.57
C GLY A 625 6.76 -7.18 17.21
N VAL A 626 6.49 -6.85 18.48
CA VAL A 626 5.39 -7.45 19.26
C VAL A 626 4.02 -7.19 18.65
N GLY A 627 3.91 -6.19 17.78
CA GLY A 627 2.69 -5.88 17.05
C GLY A 627 2.14 -7.07 16.25
N ALA A 628 2.98 -8.01 15.84
CA ALA A 628 2.57 -9.25 15.18
C ALA A 628 1.71 -10.13 16.10
N LEU A 629 2.14 -10.31 17.35
CA LEU A 629 1.40 -11.06 18.35
C LEU A 629 0.19 -10.29 18.87
N ASP A 630 0.38 -9.01 19.22
CA ASP A 630 -0.68 -8.18 19.79
C ASP A 630 -1.87 -7.99 18.83
N ALA A 631 -1.63 -7.82 17.54
CA ALA A 631 -2.69 -7.71 16.54
C ALA A 631 -3.51 -9.00 16.40
N CYS A 632 -2.86 -10.17 16.54
CA CYS A 632 -3.53 -11.47 16.53
C CYS A 632 -4.38 -11.68 17.79
N THR A 633 -3.81 -11.39 18.96
CA THR A 633 -4.52 -11.59 20.24
C THR A 633 -5.71 -10.67 20.40
N GLN A 634 -5.64 -9.43 19.90
CA GLN A 634 -6.78 -8.51 19.90
C GLN A 634 -7.95 -8.98 19.02
N ARG A 635 -7.69 -9.83 18.03
CA ARG A 635 -8.69 -10.43 17.14
C ARG A 635 -9.14 -11.83 17.59
N ASN A 636 -8.70 -12.28 18.77
CA ASN A 636 -8.95 -13.64 19.29
C ASN A 636 -8.48 -14.73 18.31
N ILE A 637 -7.43 -14.46 17.53
CA ILE A 637 -6.79 -15.45 16.68
C ILE A 637 -5.92 -16.32 17.57
N LYS A 638 -6.04 -17.65 17.44
CA LYS A 638 -5.23 -18.57 18.21
C LYS A 638 -3.76 -18.39 17.89
N THR A 639 -2.93 -18.13 18.91
CA THR A 639 -1.53 -17.77 18.77
C THR A 639 -0.59 -18.86 19.29
N VAL A 640 0.34 -19.27 18.42
CA VAL A 640 1.41 -20.23 18.74
C VAL A 640 2.75 -19.53 18.47
N VAL A 641 3.60 -19.46 19.48
CA VAL A 641 4.93 -18.81 19.37
C VAL A 641 6.04 -19.83 19.52
N THR A 642 6.89 -19.97 18.51
CA THR A 642 8.11 -20.79 18.59
C THR A 642 9.31 -19.92 18.97
N LEU A 643 9.90 -20.24 20.12
CA LEU A 643 10.99 -19.51 20.74
C LEU A 643 12.33 -20.00 20.16
N HIS A 644 12.72 -19.47 18.99
CA HIS A 644 13.91 -19.92 18.26
C HIS A 644 15.24 -19.44 18.86
N ASP A 645 15.20 -18.35 19.63
CA ASP A 645 16.35 -17.72 20.28
C ASP A 645 15.93 -17.03 21.58
N ALA A 646 16.85 -16.34 22.26
CA ALA A 646 16.56 -15.65 23.51
C ALA A 646 16.06 -14.19 23.33
N TRP A 647 15.63 -13.78 22.15
CA TRP A 647 15.21 -12.39 21.84
C TRP A 647 14.14 -11.86 22.80
N TRP A 648 13.21 -12.71 23.22
CA TRP A 648 12.13 -12.31 24.12
C TRP A 648 12.60 -11.96 25.53
N ILE A 649 13.70 -12.57 25.99
CA ILE A 649 14.23 -12.43 27.37
C ILE A 649 15.58 -11.72 27.42
N CYS A 650 16.27 -11.57 26.30
CA CYS A 650 17.59 -10.96 26.22
C CYS A 650 17.64 -9.82 25.19
N PRO A 651 18.02 -8.59 25.57
CA PRO A 651 18.16 -7.48 24.64
C PRO A 651 19.19 -7.70 23.53
N ARG A 652 20.17 -8.59 23.76
CA ARG A 652 21.18 -8.95 22.78
C ARG A 652 20.87 -10.25 22.03
N GLN A 653 19.62 -10.72 22.07
CA GLN A 653 19.06 -11.86 21.35
C GLN A 653 19.73 -13.23 21.67
N PHE A 654 21.05 -13.32 21.69
CA PHE A 654 21.82 -14.57 21.82
C PHE A 654 22.51 -14.73 23.18
N MET A 655 22.14 -13.90 24.17
CA MET A 655 22.76 -13.91 25.52
C MET A 655 24.25 -13.66 25.49
N ILE A 656 24.74 -12.84 24.56
CA ILE A 656 26.14 -12.49 24.38
C ILE A 656 26.37 -11.06 24.87
N LYS A 657 27.34 -10.91 25.78
CA LYS A 657 27.74 -9.62 26.34
C LYS A 657 28.44 -8.73 25.29
N GLY A 658 28.65 -7.46 25.62
CA GLY A 658 29.35 -6.53 24.75
C GLY A 658 30.82 -6.90 24.48
N ASP A 659 31.44 -7.72 25.35
CA ASP A 659 32.79 -8.28 25.19
C ASP A 659 32.83 -9.53 24.29
N GLY A 660 31.71 -9.95 23.71
CA GLY A 660 31.58 -11.11 22.83
C GLY A 660 31.48 -12.46 23.57
N LYS A 661 31.42 -12.47 24.91
CA LYS A 661 31.30 -13.70 25.70
C LYS A 661 29.85 -14.02 26.02
N PHE A 662 29.54 -15.31 26.13
CA PHE A 662 28.25 -15.77 26.60
C PHE A 662 27.99 -15.35 28.04
N CYS A 663 26.79 -14.86 28.38
CA CYS A 663 26.51 -14.34 29.72
C CYS A 663 26.30 -15.43 30.78
N ASN A 664 26.14 -16.68 30.36
CA ASN A 664 25.96 -17.87 31.19
C ASN A 664 24.83 -17.77 32.23
N GLN A 665 23.77 -17.01 31.91
CA GLN A 665 22.58 -16.92 32.77
C GLN A 665 21.57 -17.97 32.33
N TYR A 666 21.10 -18.80 33.22
CA TYR A 666 19.97 -19.70 33.00
C TYR A 666 18.67 -19.09 33.55
N LYS A 667 18.72 -18.52 34.73
CA LYS A 667 17.72 -17.59 35.25
C LYS A 667 18.22 -16.17 35.08
N ILE A 668 17.46 -15.36 34.37
CA ILE A 668 17.85 -13.98 34.02
C ILE A 668 17.91 -13.11 35.28
N ASP A 669 19.08 -12.56 35.58
CA ASP A 669 19.26 -11.50 36.58
C ASP A 669 19.15 -10.13 35.88
N GLN A 670 18.07 -9.40 36.19
CA GLN A 670 17.82 -8.08 35.62
C GLN A 670 18.95 -7.08 35.90
N LYS A 671 19.60 -7.19 37.07
CA LYS A 671 20.72 -6.30 37.43
C LYS A 671 21.92 -6.50 36.50
N GLU A 672 22.24 -7.74 36.17
CA GLU A 672 23.31 -8.06 35.23
C GLU A 672 22.93 -7.66 33.79
N CYS A 673 21.67 -7.80 33.40
CA CYS A 673 21.17 -7.36 32.09
C CYS A 673 21.19 -5.84 31.93
N ILE A 674 20.83 -5.09 32.97
CA ILE A 674 20.93 -3.62 32.99
C ILE A 674 22.39 -3.17 32.80
N LYS A 675 23.33 -3.80 33.50
CA LYS A 675 24.77 -3.54 33.30
C LYS A 675 25.21 -3.87 31.87
N CYS A 676 24.71 -4.96 31.30
CA CYS A 676 25.08 -5.44 29.97
C CYS A 676 24.71 -4.45 28.86
N ILE A 677 23.56 -3.74 28.97
CA ILE A 677 23.12 -2.76 27.99
C ILE A 677 23.39 -1.32 28.44
N ASN A 678 23.85 -1.12 29.66
CA ASN A 678 24.15 0.19 30.26
C ASN A 678 22.99 1.19 30.27
N SER A 679 21.74 0.69 30.37
CA SER A 679 20.53 1.50 30.42
C SER A 679 19.42 0.78 31.19
N THR A 680 19.02 1.34 32.34
CA THR A 680 17.94 0.79 33.18
C THR A 680 16.58 0.97 32.53
N SER A 681 16.29 2.17 32.05
CA SER A 681 14.98 2.50 31.46
C SER A 681 14.71 1.72 30.19
N GLU A 682 15.70 1.62 29.32
CA GLU A 682 15.60 0.87 28.08
C GLU A 682 15.39 -0.64 28.33
N TYR A 683 16.16 -1.21 29.24
CA TYR A 683 16.02 -2.62 29.62
C TYR A 683 14.63 -2.91 30.17
N LEU A 684 14.17 -2.13 31.15
CA LEU A 684 12.88 -2.37 31.80
C LEU A 684 11.71 -2.16 30.82
N TYR A 685 11.77 -1.12 30.01
CA TYR A 685 10.74 -0.87 29.00
C TYR A 685 10.65 -2.02 28.00
N ARG A 686 11.78 -2.40 27.38
CA ARG A 686 11.82 -3.50 26.42
C ARG A 686 11.37 -4.82 27.06
N SER A 687 11.91 -5.16 28.23
CA SER A 687 11.55 -6.41 28.91
C SER A 687 10.06 -6.48 29.22
N ASN A 688 9.49 -5.41 29.78
CA ASN A 688 8.07 -5.36 30.08
C ASN A 688 7.21 -5.46 28.81
N THR A 689 7.55 -4.75 27.75
CA THR A 689 6.83 -4.77 26.47
C THR A 689 6.81 -6.18 25.88
N LEU A 690 7.98 -6.81 25.78
CA LEU A 690 8.12 -8.15 25.19
C LEU A 690 7.41 -9.22 26.04
N LEU A 691 7.62 -9.22 27.34
CA LEU A 691 7.05 -10.24 28.23
C LEU A 691 5.53 -10.07 28.34
N ASN A 692 5.01 -8.83 28.41
CA ASN A 692 3.58 -8.58 28.42
C ASN A 692 2.90 -9.05 27.13
N SER A 693 3.53 -8.88 25.99
CA SER A 693 3.03 -9.42 24.72
C SER A 693 3.11 -10.94 24.70
N LEU A 694 4.27 -11.51 25.01
CA LEU A 694 4.49 -12.97 24.97
C LEU A 694 3.54 -13.73 25.90
N ASN A 695 3.21 -13.15 27.06
CA ASN A 695 2.27 -13.74 28.01
C ASN A 695 0.83 -13.84 27.50
N LYS A 696 0.46 -13.11 26.46
CA LYS A 696 -0.86 -13.21 25.80
C LYS A 696 -0.93 -14.39 24.83
N ALA A 697 0.20 -14.97 24.43
CA ALA A 697 0.19 -16.09 23.49
C ALA A 697 -0.50 -17.32 24.11
N ASP A 698 -1.28 -18.05 23.30
CA ASP A 698 -1.98 -19.25 23.78
C ASP A 698 -1.01 -20.39 24.04
N ILE A 699 -0.09 -20.64 23.14
CA ILE A 699 0.87 -21.75 23.18
C ILE A 699 2.28 -21.21 22.93
N LEU A 700 3.22 -21.60 23.80
CA LEU A 700 4.65 -21.37 23.63
C LEU A 700 5.36 -22.68 23.31
N LEU A 701 6.22 -22.65 22.29
CA LEU A 701 7.00 -23.79 21.83
C LEU A 701 8.49 -23.47 21.89
N ALA A 702 9.29 -24.46 22.18
CA ALA A 702 10.75 -24.36 22.07
C ALA A 702 11.34 -25.58 21.31
N PRO A 703 12.42 -25.39 20.51
CA PRO A 703 12.94 -26.42 19.63
C PRO A 703 13.80 -27.47 20.34
N SER A 704 14.16 -27.24 21.60
CA SER A 704 14.98 -28.14 22.44
C SER A 704 14.53 -28.10 23.89
N LYS A 705 14.88 -29.13 24.63
CA LYS A 705 14.61 -29.21 26.06
C LYS A 705 15.32 -28.09 26.83
N TYR A 706 16.59 -27.79 26.44
CA TYR A 706 17.35 -26.71 27.04
C TYR A 706 16.62 -25.36 26.93
N PHE A 707 16.05 -25.03 25.74
CA PHE A 707 15.31 -23.80 25.55
C PHE A 707 13.91 -23.84 26.19
N THR A 708 13.28 -25.02 26.26
CA THR A 708 12.03 -25.21 27.02
C THR A 708 12.25 -24.82 28.48
N ASP A 709 13.25 -25.42 29.13
CA ASP A 709 13.56 -25.17 30.53
C ASP A 709 14.01 -23.72 30.79
N LEU A 710 14.83 -23.15 29.87
CA LEU A 710 15.27 -21.76 29.94
C LEU A 710 14.07 -20.80 29.99
N TYR A 711 13.11 -21.00 29.09
CA TYR A 711 11.95 -20.13 29.02
C TYR A 711 10.92 -20.38 30.14
N GLU A 712 10.68 -21.63 30.53
CA GLU A 712 9.81 -21.96 31.67
C GLU A 712 10.27 -21.30 32.97
N ILE A 713 11.58 -21.37 33.27
CA ILE A 713 12.16 -20.75 34.48
C ILE A 713 12.00 -19.22 34.46
N ASN A 714 12.11 -18.60 33.30
CA ASN A 714 12.09 -17.13 33.20
C ASN A 714 10.69 -16.56 33.01
N LEU A 715 9.72 -17.32 32.48
CA LEU A 715 8.34 -16.90 32.28
C LEU A 715 7.40 -17.36 33.40
N GLY A 716 7.76 -18.43 34.16
CA GLY A 716 6.85 -19.02 35.12
C GLY A 716 5.60 -19.68 34.51
N ARG A 717 5.65 -20.04 33.23
CA ARG A 717 4.56 -20.71 32.52
C ARG A 717 5.07 -21.86 31.65
N LYS A 718 4.16 -22.77 31.30
CA LYS A 718 4.46 -23.93 30.47
C LYS A 718 4.91 -23.54 29.05
N VAL A 719 6.00 -24.17 28.61
CA VAL A 719 6.50 -24.13 27.24
C VAL A 719 6.52 -25.57 26.73
N PHE A 720 5.98 -25.82 25.55
CA PHE A 720 5.99 -27.16 24.98
C PHE A 720 7.27 -27.38 24.17
N HIS A 721 7.88 -28.54 24.37
CA HIS A 721 9.01 -28.97 23.54
C HIS A 721 8.47 -29.46 22.20
N ASN A 722 8.70 -28.71 21.12
CA ASN A 722 8.40 -29.12 19.75
C ASN A 722 9.73 -29.16 18.98
N LYS A 723 10.36 -30.32 18.96
CA LYS A 723 11.69 -30.53 18.40
C LYS A 723 11.70 -30.19 16.90
N ASN A 724 12.64 -29.34 16.46
CA ASN A 724 12.80 -29.03 15.05
C ASN A 724 13.14 -30.29 14.25
N GLY A 725 12.49 -30.41 13.11
CA GLY A 725 12.75 -31.51 12.16
C GLY A 725 13.99 -31.27 11.31
N ILE A 726 14.45 -32.32 10.70
CA ILE A 726 15.56 -32.35 9.75
C ILE A 726 15.10 -32.95 8.43
N LYS A 727 15.66 -32.48 7.34
CA LYS A 727 15.49 -33.08 6.01
C LYS A 727 16.42 -34.31 5.92
N MET A 728 15.83 -35.50 5.79
CA MET A 728 16.58 -36.70 5.55
C MET A 728 17.29 -36.66 4.18
N PRO A 729 18.46 -37.31 4.05
CA PRO A 729 19.18 -37.39 2.79
C PRO A 729 18.32 -38.03 1.71
N LYS A 730 18.39 -37.52 0.49
CA LYS A 730 17.63 -38.05 -0.66
C LYS A 730 18.03 -39.47 -1.04
N LEU A 731 19.34 -39.75 -0.93
CA LEU A 731 19.93 -41.05 -1.16
C LEU A 731 20.95 -41.28 -0.05
N GLN A 732 20.76 -42.35 0.70
CA GLN A 732 21.69 -42.75 1.71
C GLN A 732 22.78 -43.57 1.01
N LEU A 733 23.91 -42.93 0.71
CA LEU A 733 25.08 -43.63 0.14
C LEU A 733 25.87 -44.21 1.28
N PRO A 734 26.41 -45.45 1.14
CA PRO A 734 27.32 -46.01 2.11
C PRO A 734 28.53 -45.08 2.28
N LYS A 735 28.84 -44.75 3.52
CA LYS A 735 29.98 -43.92 3.85
C LYS A 735 31.12 -44.78 4.39
N PHE A 736 32.23 -44.74 3.68
CA PHE A 736 33.43 -45.49 4.04
C PHE A 736 34.52 -44.55 4.56
N ARG A 737 35.41 -45.07 5.35
CA ARG A 737 36.53 -44.33 5.89
C ARG A 737 37.45 -43.85 4.76
N ASN A 738 37.83 -42.57 4.82
CA ASN A 738 38.85 -41.98 3.95
C ASN A 738 40.26 -42.17 4.56
N LYS A 739 41.29 -42.23 3.68
CA LYS A 739 42.68 -42.20 4.13
C LYS A 739 43.03 -40.86 4.82
N ILE A 740 42.43 -39.79 4.38
CA ILE A 740 42.50 -38.45 4.96
C ILE A 740 41.14 -38.15 5.54
N ILE A 741 41.07 -37.90 6.84
CA ILE A 741 39.82 -37.55 7.53
C ILE A 741 39.54 -36.09 7.32
N ARG A 742 38.37 -35.77 6.75
CA ARG A 742 37.92 -34.41 6.43
C ARG A 742 37.05 -33.85 7.53
N PHE A 743 37.56 -32.79 8.17
CA PHE A 743 36.88 -32.07 9.26
C PHE A 743 36.20 -30.85 8.70
N GLY A 744 34.85 -30.86 8.68
CA GLY A 744 34.03 -29.76 8.16
C GLY A 744 33.65 -28.75 9.23
N TYR A 745 33.62 -27.50 8.87
CA TYR A 745 33.07 -26.42 9.69
C TYR A 745 32.07 -25.56 8.91
N VAL A 746 30.88 -25.32 9.52
CA VAL A 746 29.80 -24.50 8.98
C VAL A 746 29.34 -23.51 10.06
N GLY A 747 29.83 -22.31 10.07
CA GLY A 747 29.49 -21.35 11.14
C GLY A 747 29.87 -19.90 10.82
N GLY A 748 30.46 -19.66 9.68
CA GLY A 748 30.97 -18.36 9.28
C GLY A 748 32.19 -17.92 10.10
N ARG A 749 32.83 -16.83 9.72
CA ARG A 749 34.02 -16.30 10.36
C ARG A 749 33.67 -15.47 11.60
N THR A 750 33.14 -16.14 12.65
CA THR A 750 32.83 -15.50 13.92
C THR A 750 33.38 -16.28 15.11
N ASN A 751 33.98 -15.60 16.07
CA ASN A 751 34.56 -16.22 17.24
C ASN A 751 33.54 -16.97 18.08
N ILE A 752 32.31 -16.50 18.12
CA ILE A 752 31.24 -17.14 18.88
C ILE A 752 30.88 -18.53 18.37
N LYS A 753 31.12 -18.80 17.09
CA LYS A 753 30.95 -20.13 16.50
C LYS A 753 32.21 -21.00 16.63
N GLY A 754 33.27 -20.48 17.25
CA GLY A 754 34.45 -21.22 17.62
C GLY A 754 35.49 -21.45 16.52
N ILE A 755 35.38 -20.75 15.37
CA ILE A 755 36.36 -20.91 14.26
C ILE A 755 37.79 -20.64 14.70
N HIS A 756 38.02 -19.70 15.61
CA HIS A 756 39.38 -19.41 16.13
C HIS A 756 40.00 -20.58 16.87
N LEU A 757 39.18 -21.39 17.58
CA LEU A 757 39.66 -22.60 18.26
C LEU A 757 40.08 -23.68 17.26
N ILE A 758 39.30 -23.81 16.16
CA ILE A 758 39.59 -24.76 15.08
C ILE A 758 40.91 -24.39 14.39
N LEU A 759 41.01 -23.11 13.95
CA LEU A 759 42.22 -22.64 13.28
C LEU A 759 43.48 -22.81 14.18
N GLU A 760 43.39 -22.48 15.48
CA GLU A 760 44.47 -22.60 16.41
C GLU A 760 44.85 -24.07 16.67
N ALA A 761 43.85 -24.96 16.81
CA ALA A 761 44.11 -26.39 16.99
C ALA A 761 44.84 -26.96 15.76
N PHE A 762 44.39 -26.71 14.53
CA PHE A 762 45.03 -27.19 13.32
C PHE A 762 46.43 -26.61 13.10
N LYS A 763 46.64 -25.35 13.42
CA LYS A 763 47.98 -24.73 13.35
C LYS A 763 48.99 -25.33 14.33
N LYS A 764 48.56 -25.59 15.58
CA LYS A 764 49.45 -26.01 16.66
C LYS A 764 49.76 -27.50 16.63
N TYR A 765 48.77 -28.35 16.29
CA TYR A 765 48.89 -29.80 16.41
C TYR A 765 49.28 -30.49 15.10
N GLN A 766 49.22 -29.82 13.96
CA GLN A 766 49.66 -30.36 12.65
C GLN A 766 49.19 -31.81 12.43
N PHE A 767 47.86 -32.05 12.57
CA PHE A 767 47.28 -33.39 12.51
C PHE A 767 47.66 -34.15 11.24
N LYS A 768 48.22 -35.34 11.41
CA LYS A 768 48.52 -36.25 10.31
C LYS A 768 47.21 -36.85 9.78
N ASN A 769 47.09 -37.00 8.48
CA ASN A 769 45.89 -37.54 7.82
C ASN A 769 44.59 -36.80 8.09
N ALA A 770 44.66 -35.47 8.35
CA ALA A 770 43.50 -34.62 8.53
C ALA A 770 43.49 -33.46 7.51
N GLU A 771 42.33 -33.08 7.09
CA GLU A 771 42.09 -31.93 6.24
C GLU A 771 40.95 -31.07 6.84
N LEU A 772 41.13 -29.76 6.86
CA LEU A 772 40.09 -28.83 7.32
C LEU A 772 39.25 -28.30 6.15
N VAL A 773 37.94 -28.48 6.20
CA VAL A 773 37.01 -27.98 5.18
C VAL A 773 36.16 -26.91 5.82
N VAL A 774 36.20 -25.68 5.29
CA VAL A 774 35.46 -24.52 5.82
C VAL A 774 34.47 -24.02 4.81
N VAL A 775 33.24 -23.80 5.25
CA VAL A 775 32.20 -23.18 4.40
C VAL A 775 32.23 -21.65 4.56
N ASP A 776 32.39 -20.95 3.46
CA ASP A 776 32.35 -19.49 3.38
C ASP A 776 31.06 -19.03 2.73
N ASN A 777 30.17 -18.42 3.52
CA ASN A 777 28.86 -17.95 3.09
C ASN A 777 28.92 -16.80 2.07
N LEU A 778 30.02 -16.06 1.98
CA LEU A 778 30.17 -14.93 1.06
C LEU A 778 30.70 -15.33 -0.31
N LEU A 779 31.22 -16.54 -0.47
CA LEU A 779 31.72 -16.99 -1.78
C LEU A 779 30.62 -17.00 -2.86
N ASN A 780 29.40 -17.34 -2.50
CA ASN A 780 28.24 -17.30 -3.41
C ASN A 780 27.90 -15.88 -3.88
N LEU A 781 28.38 -14.85 -3.19
CA LEU A 781 28.22 -13.43 -3.54
C LEU A 781 29.49 -12.86 -4.21
N GLY A 782 30.47 -13.71 -4.57
CA GLY A 782 31.73 -13.31 -5.16
C GLY A 782 32.70 -12.62 -4.19
N GLN A 783 32.47 -12.75 -2.87
CA GLN A 783 33.31 -12.19 -1.80
C GLN A 783 33.92 -13.31 -0.96
N LYS A 784 35.06 -13.06 -0.31
CA LYS A 784 35.68 -14.01 0.62
C LYS A 784 35.58 -13.46 2.04
N SER A 785 35.04 -14.24 3.01
CA SER A 785 35.07 -13.91 4.43
C SER A 785 36.40 -14.28 5.10
N TYR A 786 37.06 -15.32 4.60
CA TYR A 786 38.28 -15.85 5.14
C TYR A 786 39.46 -15.39 4.30
N PRO A 787 40.36 -14.52 4.82
CA PRO A 787 41.65 -14.26 4.19
C PRO A 787 42.54 -15.50 4.24
N GLU A 788 43.40 -15.68 3.25
CA GLU A 788 44.32 -16.83 3.18
C GLU A 788 45.22 -16.93 4.40
N SER A 789 45.59 -15.80 5.01
CA SER A 789 46.38 -15.71 6.24
C SER A 789 45.72 -16.38 7.44
N ASP A 790 44.43 -16.60 7.46
CA ASP A 790 43.76 -17.34 8.51
C ASP A 790 44.22 -18.84 8.53
N PHE A 791 44.67 -19.36 7.41
CA PHE A 791 45.08 -20.75 7.24
C PHE A 791 46.60 -20.94 7.19
N ASP A 792 47.39 -19.87 7.37
CA ASP A 792 48.83 -19.99 7.44
C ASP A 792 49.26 -20.97 8.54
N GLY A 793 50.08 -21.96 8.17
CA GLY A 793 50.54 -23.02 9.06
C GLY A 793 49.56 -24.20 9.17
N ILE A 794 48.46 -24.27 8.43
CA ILE A 794 47.60 -25.45 8.33
C ILE A 794 48.01 -26.27 7.10
N ALA A 795 48.33 -27.53 7.28
CA ALA A 795 48.94 -28.38 6.26
C ALA A 795 48.00 -28.66 5.09
N LYS A 796 46.70 -28.89 5.36
CA LYS A 796 45.66 -29.15 4.35
C LYS A 796 44.35 -28.48 4.74
N TYR A 797 43.82 -27.70 3.84
CA TYR A 797 42.52 -27.10 4.00
C TYR A 797 41.83 -26.87 2.65
N GLU A 798 40.51 -26.76 2.67
CA GLU A 798 39.65 -26.42 1.56
C GLU A 798 38.58 -25.41 2.01
N ILE A 799 38.26 -24.43 1.16
CA ILE A 799 37.19 -23.45 1.39
C ILE A 799 36.10 -23.67 0.36
N LEU A 800 34.91 -24.02 0.80
CA LEU A 800 33.75 -24.30 -0.02
C LEU A 800 32.72 -23.19 0.06
N PRO A 801 31.95 -22.93 -1.01
CA PRO A 801 30.79 -22.02 -0.97
C PRO A 801 29.70 -22.61 -0.05
N ALA A 802 28.76 -21.73 0.39
CA ALA A 802 27.60 -22.15 1.13
C ALA A 802 26.72 -23.08 0.28
N TYR A 803 26.22 -24.11 0.91
CA TYR A 803 25.24 -25.02 0.32
C TYR A 803 23.81 -24.54 0.61
N THR A 804 22.87 -25.04 -0.19
CA THR A 804 21.41 -24.88 -0.01
C THR A 804 20.79 -26.19 0.46
N GLN A 805 19.50 -26.19 0.81
CA GLN A 805 18.78 -27.42 1.16
C GLN A 805 18.65 -28.42 -0.01
N ASP A 806 18.99 -28.02 -1.23
CA ASP A 806 18.95 -28.91 -2.40
C ASP A 806 20.24 -29.68 -2.61
N ASN A 807 21.40 -29.12 -2.24
CA ASN A 807 22.73 -29.71 -2.40
C ASN A 807 23.46 -29.95 -1.06
N ILE A 808 22.72 -29.96 0.06
CA ILE A 808 23.24 -30.20 1.39
C ILE A 808 23.94 -31.60 1.50
N ASP A 809 23.41 -32.58 0.79
CA ASP A 809 23.94 -33.93 0.77
C ASP A 809 25.37 -33.96 0.21
N ASP A 810 25.67 -33.15 -0.82
CA ASP A 810 27.01 -33.10 -1.43
C ASP A 810 28.08 -32.63 -0.42
N PHE A 811 27.74 -31.58 0.37
CA PHE A 811 28.65 -31.09 1.39
C PHE A 811 28.91 -32.14 2.48
N PHE A 812 27.86 -32.70 3.09
CA PHE A 812 28.05 -33.64 4.17
C PHE A 812 28.65 -34.97 3.70
N ASN A 813 28.47 -35.38 2.44
CA ASN A 813 29.14 -36.52 1.85
C ASN A 813 30.66 -36.24 1.65
N SER A 814 31.06 -34.98 1.53
CA SER A 814 32.45 -34.59 1.36
C SER A 814 33.28 -34.52 2.65
N ILE A 815 32.66 -34.60 3.84
CA ILE A 815 33.34 -34.52 5.15
C ILE A 815 33.08 -35.78 5.98
N ASP A 816 33.96 -36.11 6.89
CA ASP A 816 33.83 -37.25 7.79
C ASP A 816 33.41 -36.82 9.20
N VAL A 817 33.84 -35.65 9.63
CA VAL A 817 33.62 -35.11 10.99
C VAL A 817 33.15 -33.65 10.88
N LEU A 818 32.09 -33.30 11.57
CA LEU A 818 31.67 -31.91 11.75
C LEU A 818 32.30 -31.34 13.03
N LEU A 819 32.98 -30.19 12.93
CA LEU A 819 33.44 -29.39 14.07
C LEU A 819 32.43 -28.32 14.42
N PHE A 820 31.87 -28.38 15.63
CA PHE A 820 30.87 -27.43 16.11
C PHE A 820 31.24 -26.87 17.51
N PRO A 821 32.42 -26.26 17.69
CA PRO A 821 32.89 -25.78 18.99
C PRO A 821 32.35 -24.42 19.35
N THR A 822 31.03 -24.28 19.29
CA THR A 822 30.31 -23.00 19.51
C THR A 822 30.50 -22.52 20.97
N GLN A 823 30.68 -21.21 21.15
CA GLN A 823 30.98 -20.55 22.42
C GLN A 823 29.75 -19.88 23.06
N TRP A 824 28.53 -20.32 22.68
CA TRP A 824 27.29 -19.91 23.29
C TRP A 824 26.28 -21.06 23.31
N LYS A 825 25.28 -20.98 24.17
CA LYS A 825 24.24 -22.01 24.24
C LYS A 825 23.24 -21.80 23.14
N GLU A 826 23.25 -22.66 22.15
CA GLU A 826 22.35 -22.59 21.00
C GLU A 826 20.99 -23.21 21.28
N SER A 827 19.95 -22.72 20.60
CA SER A 827 18.59 -23.22 20.78
C SER A 827 18.40 -24.64 20.24
N PHE A 828 19.08 -25.00 19.12
CA PHE A 828 18.89 -26.32 18.51
C PHE A 828 20.14 -26.87 17.82
N GLY A 829 20.75 -26.15 16.88
CA GLY A 829 21.89 -26.63 16.11
C GLY A 829 21.47 -27.59 14.97
N LEU A 830 20.76 -27.08 13.95
CA LEU A 830 20.34 -27.85 12.78
C LEU A 830 21.51 -28.60 12.15
N THR A 831 22.65 -27.92 11.96
CA THR A 831 23.85 -28.45 11.30
C THR A 831 24.39 -29.71 11.97
N VAL A 832 24.26 -29.83 13.31
CA VAL A 832 24.65 -31.04 14.06
C VAL A 832 23.80 -32.23 13.62
N ARG A 833 22.49 -32.07 13.56
CA ARG A 833 21.58 -33.14 13.15
C ARG A 833 21.68 -33.45 11.66
N GLU A 834 21.89 -32.42 10.84
CA GLU A 834 22.12 -32.56 9.40
C GLU A 834 23.37 -33.44 9.14
N ALA A 835 24.38 -33.29 9.96
CA ALA A 835 25.60 -34.13 9.94
C ALA A 835 25.28 -35.58 10.35
N ILE A 836 24.64 -35.81 11.51
CA ILE A 836 24.39 -37.14 12.06
C ILE A 836 23.53 -37.98 11.11
N VAL A 837 22.46 -37.40 10.52
CA VAL A 837 21.61 -38.17 9.59
C VAL A 837 22.30 -38.55 8.28
N ARG A 838 23.49 -37.98 8.01
CA ARG A 838 24.38 -38.29 6.88
C ARG A 838 25.66 -39.03 7.28
N ASP A 839 25.61 -39.68 8.42
CA ASP A 839 26.73 -40.48 8.95
C ASP A 839 28.05 -39.69 9.13
N VAL A 840 27.92 -38.38 9.48
CA VAL A 840 29.04 -37.51 9.80
C VAL A 840 29.18 -37.41 11.30
N TRP A 841 30.35 -37.80 11.83
CA TRP A 841 30.69 -37.69 13.27
C TRP A 841 30.67 -36.21 13.70
N VAL A 842 30.24 -35.93 14.93
CA VAL A 842 30.20 -34.57 15.44
C VAL A 842 31.10 -34.36 16.62
N ILE A 843 31.94 -33.33 16.61
CA ILE A 843 32.64 -32.81 17.80
C ILE A 843 32.01 -31.45 18.15
N THR A 844 31.36 -31.37 19.32
CA THR A 844 30.68 -30.15 19.75
C THR A 844 31.03 -29.79 21.19
N THR A 845 30.99 -28.50 21.54
CA THR A 845 30.95 -28.08 22.95
C THR A 845 29.59 -28.41 23.57
N ASP A 846 29.52 -28.47 24.92
CA ASP A 846 28.23 -28.55 25.64
C ASP A 846 27.41 -27.27 25.41
N ALA A 847 26.82 -27.15 24.23
CA ALA A 847 26.21 -25.96 23.71
C ALA A 847 24.69 -25.89 23.93
N GLY A 848 24.11 -26.65 24.84
CA GLY A 848 22.66 -26.68 25.09
C GLY A 848 21.88 -27.51 24.06
N GLY A 849 21.06 -26.94 23.25
CA GLY A 849 20.24 -27.68 22.26
C GLY A 849 21.01 -28.61 21.32
N PRO A 850 22.19 -28.27 20.78
CA PRO A 850 22.98 -29.12 19.90
C PRO A 850 23.33 -30.49 20.48
N VAL A 851 23.61 -30.59 21.80
CA VAL A 851 24.06 -31.83 22.41
C VAL A 851 22.96 -32.84 22.72
N GLU A 852 21.69 -32.43 22.65
CA GLU A 852 20.54 -33.30 23.00
C GLU A 852 20.45 -34.57 22.16
N ASP A 853 21.03 -34.58 20.96
CA ASP A 853 21.03 -35.70 20.03
C ASP A 853 22.44 -36.31 19.84
N ILE A 854 23.40 -35.89 20.64
CA ILE A 854 24.72 -36.53 20.67
C ILE A 854 24.70 -37.66 21.68
N ILE A 855 25.04 -38.85 21.22
CA ILE A 855 25.32 -40.03 22.06
C ILE A 855 26.83 -40.16 22.09
N GLU A 856 27.43 -39.83 23.23
CA GLU A 856 28.88 -39.78 23.41
C GLU A 856 29.56 -41.11 22.96
N GLY A 857 30.51 -41.01 22.06
CA GLY A 857 31.23 -42.18 21.53
C GLY A 857 30.46 -43.03 20.52
N VAL A 858 29.22 -42.69 20.16
CA VAL A 858 28.39 -43.41 19.19
C VAL A 858 28.18 -42.60 17.91
N ASN A 859 27.78 -41.34 18.03
CA ASN A 859 27.58 -40.44 16.88
C ASN A 859 28.36 -39.13 17.03
N GLY A 860 29.02 -38.88 18.14
CA GLY A 860 29.82 -37.68 18.37
C GLY A 860 30.54 -37.64 19.69
N ASN A 861 31.24 -36.53 19.93
CA ASN A 861 31.90 -36.22 21.21
C ASN A 861 31.49 -34.84 21.70
N ILE A 862 31.23 -34.73 22.99
CA ILE A 862 30.92 -33.49 23.69
C ILE A 862 32.14 -33.06 24.48
N ILE A 863 32.65 -31.85 24.22
CA ILE A 863 33.71 -31.24 25.02
C ILE A 863 33.09 -30.16 25.94
N PRO A 864 33.75 -29.83 27.08
CA PRO A 864 33.23 -28.79 27.97
C PRO A 864 32.95 -27.47 27.26
N PHE A 865 31.94 -26.71 27.75
CA PHE A 865 31.49 -25.50 27.12
C PHE A 865 32.58 -24.42 26.98
N ASP A 866 33.46 -24.33 27.98
CA ASP A 866 34.57 -23.37 28.05
C ASP A 866 35.88 -23.92 27.49
N SER A 867 35.83 -24.97 26.65
CA SER A 867 36.99 -25.58 26.02
C SER A 867 37.84 -24.57 25.26
N ASP A 868 39.18 -24.71 25.45
CA ASP A 868 40.15 -24.04 24.62
C ASP A 868 40.49 -24.88 23.36
N TYR A 869 41.42 -24.40 22.55
CA TYR A 869 41.85 -25.11 21.34
C TYR A 869 42.56 -26.43 21.66
N LYS A 870 43.15 -26.60 22.87
CA LYS A 870 43.85 -27.85 23.29
C LYS A 870 42.86 -28.97 23.52
N MET A 871 41.78 -28.70 24.25
CA MET A 871 40.69 -29.66 24.48
C MET A 871 40.03 -30.07 23.18
N LEU A 872 39.83 -29.11 22.29
CA LEU A 872 39.32 -29.41 20.95
C LEU A 872 40.29 -30.27 20.15
N ALA A 873 41.60 -29.98 20.22
CA ALA A 873 42.61 -30.76 19.54
C ALA A 873 42.72 -32.22 20.06
N GLU A 874 42.57 -32.39 21.36
CA GLU A 874 42.52 -33.74 21.98
C GLU A 874 41.31 -34.53 21.48
N ALA A 875 40.13 -33.88 21.35
CA ALA A 875 38.94 -34.52 20.81
C ALA A 875 39.11 -34.87 19.31
N ILE A 876 39.73 -33.98 18.52
CA ILE A 876 40.06 -34.23 17.11
C ILE A 876 41.03 -35.45 17.04
N GLN A 877 42.07 -35.48 17.87
CA GLN A 877 43.04 -36.59 17.87
C GLN A 877 42.39 -37.92 18.26
N LYS A 878 41.46 -37.93 19.24
CA LYS A 878 40.69 -39.14 19.60
C LYS A 878 39.91 -39.68 18.41
N VAL A 879 39.25 -38.82 17.66
CA VAL A 879 38.48 -39.21 16.45
C VAL A 879 39.42 -39.69 15.34
N ILE A 880 40.58 -39.06 15.14
CA ILE A 880 41.60 -39.54 14.20
C ILE A 880 42.05 -40.96 14.57
N ASN A 881 42.32 -41.21 15.85
CA ASN A 881 42.73 -42.53 16.34
C ASN A 881 41.59 -43.55 16.15
N LEU A 882 40.34 -43.19 16.48
CA LEU A 882 39.17 -44.05 16.28
C LEU A 882 39.00 -44.47 14.81
N TYR A 883 39.10 -43.52 13.90
CA TYR A 883 38.99 -43.78 12.47
C TYR A 883 40.19 -44.56 11.94
N SER A 884 41.39 -44.36 12.50
CA SER A 884 42.60 -45.07 12.10
C SER A 884 42.59 -46.51 12.52
N SER A 885 41.81 -46.88 13.55
CA SER A 885 41.70 -48.29 14.02
C SER A 885 40.67 -49.10 13.20
N ARG A 886 39.84 -48.49 12.39
CA ARG A 886 38.82 -49.14 11.57
C ARG A 886 39.38 -49.55 10.21
N SER A 887 38.84 -50.62 9.59
CA SER A 887 39.16 -50.98 8.20
C SER A 887 38.72 -49.87 7.24
N LEU A 888 39.41 -49.73 6.10
CA LEU A 888 38.97 -48.78 5.01
C LEU A 888 37.69 -49.23 4.34
N ASP A 889 37.36 -50.54 4.37
CA ASP A 889 36.14 -51.11 3.78
C ASP A 889 34.99 -51.19 4.81
N GLU A 890 35.19 -50.73 6.05
CA GLU A 890 34.14 -50.67 7.06
C GLU A 890 33.18 -49.50 6.81
N GLU A 891 31.91 -49.84 6.64
CA GLU A 891 30.87 -48.81 6.50
C GLU A 891 30.64 -48.08 7.80
N ILE A 892 30.55 -46.75 7.76
CA ILE A 892 30.28 -45.90 8.91
C ILE A 892 28.76 -45.70 8.97
N ILE A 893 28.14 -46.27 10.00
CA ILE A 893 26.68 -46.05 10.26
C ILE A 893 26.59 -45.49 11.69
N LEU A 894 25.98 -44.29 11.80
CA LEU A 894 25.75 -43.64 13.06
C LEU A 894 24.31 -43.87 13.56
N GLU A 895 24.15 -43.90 14.89
CA GLU A 895 22.81 -43.93 15.51
C GLU A 895 22.09 -42.60 15.28
N LYS A 896 20.91 -42.67 14.70
CA LYS A 896 20.11 -41.50 14.26
C LYS A 896 18.59 -41.69 14.39
N SER A 897 18.13 -42.80 14.96
CA SER A 897 16.70 -43.14 15.06
C SER A 897 15.89 -42.13 15.90
N HIS A 898 16.54 -41.40 16.77
CA HIS A 898 15.94 -40.39 17.66
C HIS A 898 15.87 -38.98 17.05
N ILE A 899 16.37 -38.78 15.84
CA ILE A 899 16.36 -37.48 15.19
C ILE A 899 15.01 -37.27 14.47
N ALA A 900 14.27 -36.23 14.87
CA ALA A 900 12.97 -35.91 14.29
C ALA A 900 13.09 -35.41 12.85
N THR A 901 12.17 -35.83 12.00
CA THR A 901 11.97 -35.26 10.66
C THR A 901 11.06 -34.06 10.72
N PHE A 902 11.05 -33.23 9.66
CA PHE A 902 10.06 -32.14 9.54
C PHE A 902 8.62 -32.66 9.53
N SER A 903 8.36 -33.86 9.05
CA SER A 903 7.05 -34.50 9.13
C SER A 903 6.63 -34.81 10.55
N ASP A 904 7.56 -35.29 11.40
CA ASP A 904 7.28 -35.51 12.81
C ASP A 904 6.96 -34.21 13.54
N GLN A 905 7.79 -33.19 13.34
CA GLN A 905 7.55 -31.84 13.88
C GLN A 905 6.20 -31.27 13.46
N LYS A 906 5.85 -31.35 12.15
CA LYS A 906 4.58 -30.90 11.62
C LYS A 906 3.40 -31.63 12.26
N ASN A 907 3.47 -32.95 12.40
CA ASN A 907 2.39 -33.76 12.96
C ASN A 907 2.11 -33.38 14.42
N GLU A 908 3.15 -33.20 15.22
CA GLU A 908 3.03 -32.72 16.60
C GLU A 908 2.46 -31.29 16.65
N LEU A 909 2.94 -30.40 15.79
CA LEU A 909 2.47 -29.01 15.70
C LEU A 909 0.97 -28.94 15.35
N ILE A 910 0.49 -29.76 14.41
CA ILE A 910 -0.93 -29.82 14.06
C ILE A 910 -1.79 -30.28 15.25
N GLN A 911 -1.28 -31.19 16.09
CA GLN A 911 -1.97 -31.56 17.33
C GLN A 911 -2.06 -30.38 18.29
N LEU A 912 -0.98 -29.62 18.46
CA LEU A 912 -0.97 -28.41 19.30
C LEU A 912 -1.91 -27.31 18.75
N PHE A 913 -2.06 -27.22 17.45
CA PHE A 913 -3.06 -26.31 16.85
C PHE A 913 -4.51 -26.67 17.21
N LYS A 914 -4.78 -27.93 17.53
CA LYS A 914 -6.11 -28.42 17.90
C LYS A 914 -6.42 -28.26 19.39
N MET A 915 -5.40 -28.13 20.25
CA MET A 915 -5.53 -27.87 21.69
C MET A 915 -6.11 -26.48 21.94
#